data_e14bf73f592fb3e049a870b479e1e596
#
_entry.id   e14bf73f592fb3e049a870b479e1e596
#
_cell.length_a   1.000
_cell.length_b   1.000
_cell.length_c   1.000
_cell.angle_alpha   90.00
_cell.angle_beta   90.00
_cell.angle_gamma   90.00
#
_symmetry.space_group_name_H-M   'P 1'
#
loop_
_entity.id
_entity.type
_entity.pdbx_description
1 polymer ?
#
loop_
_entity_poly.entity_id
_entity_poly.type
_entity_poly.pdbx_seq_one_letter_code
_entity_poly.pdbx_strand_id
1 'polypeptide(L)'
;PASLGQLSVAPVVAFGFTDPEPPAPITVQGSMLQVPEGHALSLVGGDITVQAHMFEDGTMQAANLLAPGGQINLLSVASPGEVLVPSSQTGPNINGASFTTLGMVTLKDGAMLDVSGQLGADAEGNPIGGNGGTVLVRAGQLVVDASFIQGNTVGAVDGERAAVDIQVSQKATLTNGSSINTITSGAGKGGDVQLTADTVTMENGASIVTATTDGDGVGGDVVLNVGTLSLMGGSSIQSQSQTFTPEGLGQGGNVIIQGLEGAGSAAKSVDLSGDSFLLSSSFGTGEGGRLAITSKSLTLDGAATTVNAEAADVGGGGDIAVNVQHASLSGGATIKTSTGSADPNAPVAATVTVQGLLGVGSMADSVALSGSGSGIVSDTQGTARSGDVAVHAKTVILTEGAVIQTGSSFNTGPGGNVTIVADSVDISGEARILSLSAIGDAGQVAITADALTMNNVSIESSTSSSGRGGNVELNVGTVSLSNGAKINSSTSETGRAGDITMNVGTLSLANGSEISSASIGTEAITNPDDGTIRAPGTAGNVVITAAGRFTSDASTIATSAEANHGGDISITAHSVQLSNGTLITANSNAPLEVKETVLIDGQLVEQVVGDGNAGNISVRSGSTYVMTNSSMTTEASRASGGQIAIITPEMVRVINGRVSTSVAGSANDTAGGNITIDPQFVVLQGAQIVAKAFAGTGGAIDIIATSAFIRDPASIVDASSTLGISGTINIQSPLQNIGGELAPLSDEFSSAAALLAQQCAARAAGGKFSTFVVAAREGLPAEPGGFLASPSLTAELLGSHHSGRDSYRPIAAVTGAFPEYEARPIQLAKLGSACHHQ
;
A
#
# COMPACT_ATOMS: atom_id res chain seq x y z
N PRO A 1 -51.74 7.72 -76.07
CA PRO A 1 -51.78 7.59 -74.64
C PRO A 1 -50.59 6.79 -74.18
N ALA A 2 -49.60 7.45 -73.67
CA ALA A 2 -48.46 6.83 -73.10
C ALA A 2 -48.92 6.13 -71.80
N SER A 3 -48.67 4.83 -71.71
CA SER A 3 -48.84 4.08 -70.44
C SER A 3 -47.96 4.71 -69.38
N LEU A 4 -48.61 5.25 -68.39
CA LEU A 4 -47.89 5.60 -67.12
C LEU A 4 -47.26 4.32 -66.62
N GLY A 5 -45.94 4.24 -66.69
CA GLY A 5 -45.19 3.15 -66.14
C GLY A 5 -45.48 3.12 -64.61
N GLN A 6 -45.89 1.98 -64.17
CA GLN A 6 -46.09 1.71 -62.76
C GLN A 6 -44.71 1.81 -62.11
N LEU A 7 -44.52 2.88 -61.37
CA LEU A 7 -43.31 2.98 -60.48
C LEU A 7 -43.46 1.90 -59.45
N SER A 8 -42.63 0.84 -59.51
CA SER A 8 -42.49 -0.10 -58.42
C SER A 8 -41.73 0.59 -57.31
N VAL A 9 -42.36 0.79 -56.18
CA VAL A 9 -41.65 1.22 -54.96
C VAL A 9 -40.89 0.01 -54.42
N ALA A 10 -39.67 -0.17 -54.90
CA ALA A 10 -38.76 -1.09 -54.21
C ALA A 10 -38.42 -0.49 -52.86
N PRO A 11 -38.32 -1.32 -51.77
CA PRO A 11 -37.82 -0.83 -50.51
C PRO A 11 -36.47 -0.14 -50.68
N VAL A 12 -36.27 1.00 -50.02
CA VAL A 12 -34.97 1.66 -49.97
C VAL A 12 -34.00 0.73 -49.27
N VAL A 13 -32.98 0.30 -49.99
CA VAL A 13 -31.92 -0.60 -49.43
C VAL A 13 -30.64 0.14 -49.04
N ALA A 14 -30.45 1.36 -49.56
CA ALA A 14 -29.29 2.19 -49.25
C ALA A 14 -29.55 3.68 -49.51
N PHE A 15 -28.84 4.51 -48.76
CA PHE A 15 -28.68 5.95 -49.05
C PHE A 15 -27.24 6.18 -49.53
N GLY A 16 -27.07 6.69 -50.77
CA GLY A 16 -25.74 7.00 -51.32
C GLY A 16 -25.46 8.50 -51.27
N PHE A 17 -24.30 8.86 -50.80
CA PHE A 17 -23.70 10.19 -50.84
C PHE A 17 -22.56 10.13 -51.85
N THR A 18 -22.85 10.47 -53.09
CA THR A 18 -21.93 10.27 -54.21
C THR A 18 -21.20 11.54 -54.64
N ASP A 19 -21.64 12.70 -54.13
CA ASP A 19 -21.01 13.98 -54.39
C ASP A 19 -19.70 14.11 -53.62
N PRO A 20 -18.60 14.59 -54.22
CA PRO A 20 -17.39 14.90 -53.49
C PRO A 20 -17.52 16.09 -52.51
N GLU A 21 -18.50 16.96 -52.66
CA GLU A 21 -18.81 18.02 -51.71
C GLU A 21 -19.42 17.41 -50.42
N PRO A 22 -19.14 18.01 -49.25
CA PRO A 22 -19.71 17.55 -48.01
C PRO A 22 -21.27 17.55 -48.07
N PRO A 23 -21.93 16.50 -47.57
CA PRO A 23 -23.40 16.47 -47.54
C PRO A 23 -23.98 17.65 -46.72
N ALA A 24 -25.17 18.10 -47.12
CA ALA A 24 -25.85 19.21 -46.45
C ALA A 24 -26.15 18.86 -44.99
N PRO A 25 -26.02 19.85 -44.05
CA PRO A 25 -26.30 19.64 -42.64
C PRO A 25 -27.79 19.42 -42.39
N ILE A 26 -28.11 18.70 -41.29
CA ILE A 26 -29.47 18.49 -40.78
C ILE A 26 -29.59 19.26 -39.47
N THR A 27 -30.58 20.17 -39.38
CA THR A 27 -30.86 20.89 -38.12
C THR A 27 -32.31 20.61 -37.68
N VAL A 28 -32.46 20.08 -36.46
CA VAL A 28 -33.74 19.96 -35.75
C VAL A 28 -33.76 21.04 -34.70
N GLN A 29 -34.65 22.03 -34.83
CA GLN A 29 -34.69 23.18 -33.95
C GLN A 29 -36.07 23.35 -33.35
N GLY A 30 -36.19 23.30 -32.01
CA GLY A 30 -37.41 23.49 -31.25
C GLY A 30 -38.55 22.58 -31.68
N SER A 31 -38.28 21.43 -32.24
CA SER A 31 -39.24 20.52 -32.85
C SER A 31 -39.28 19.17 -32.13
N MET A 32 -40.46 18.60 -32.00
CA MET A 32 -40.66 17.22 -31.56
C MET A 32 -40.81 16.33 -32.78
N LEU A 33 -39.88 15.42 -33.01
CA LEU A 33 -39.98 14.36 -34.00
C LEU A 33 -40.25 13.05 -33.29
N GLN A 34 -41.41 12.45 -33.51
CA GLN A 34 -41.83 11.21 -32.85
C GLN A 34 -42.25 10.16 -33.88
N VAL A 35 -41.81 8.94 -33.67
CA VAL A 35 -42.29 7.75 -34.37
C VAL A 35 -43.16 6.89 -33.46
N PRO A 36 -44.04 6.00 -34.00
CA PRO A 36 -44.77 5.05 -33.18
C PRO A 36 -43.85 4.11 -32.40
N GLU A 37 -44.37 3.53 -31.33
CA GLU A 37 -43.65 2.58 -30.47
C GLU A 37 -43.00 1.44 -31.31
N GLY A 38 -41.78 1.07 -30.97
CA GLY A 38 -41.02 0.02 -31.66
C GLY A 38 -40.50 0.39 -33.05
N HIS A 39 -40.70 1.64 -33.52
CA HIS A 39 -40.22 2.09 -34.83
C HIS A 39 -38.89 2.88 -34.73
N ALA A 40 -38.19 2.92 -35.86
CA ALA A 40 -36.92 3.62 -35.96
C ALA A 40 -37.06 5.04 -36.52
N LEU A 41 -36.35 6.01 -35.89
CA LEU A 41 -36.15 7.37 -36.41
C LEU A 41 -34.67 7.51 -36.80
N SER A 42 -34.39 7.79 -38.06
CA SER A 42 -33.02 7.89 -38.55
C SER A 42 -32.76 9.25 -39.19
N LEU A 43 -31.70 9.91 -38.77
CA LEU A 43 -31.14 11.11 -39.41
C LEU A 43 -29.75 10.76 -39.97
N VAL A 44 -29.63 10.86 -41.30
CA VAL A 44 -28.41 10.54 -42.05
C VAL A 44 -28.09 11.70 -42.98
N GLY A 45 -26.97 12.37 -42.80
CA GLY A 45 -26.60 13.53 -43.62
C GLY A 45 -25.25 14.13 -43.26
N GLY A 46 -25.02 15.39 -43.60
CA GLY A 46 -23.85 16.14 -43.13
C GLY A 46 -23.88 16.35 -41.62
N ASP A 47 -23.37 17.46 -41.14
CA ASP A 47 -23.45 17.75 -39.70
C ASP A 47 -24.87 17.76 -39.17
N ILE A 48 -25.13 17.09 -38.06
CA ILE A 48 -26.47 16.97 -37.47
C ILE A 48 -26.49 17.80 -36.18
N THR A 49 -27.42 18.76 -36.14
CA THR A 49 -27.64 19.61 -34.94
C THR A 49 -29.07 19.44 -34.44
N VAL A 50 -29.23 19.07 -33.15
CA VAL A 50 -30.51 19.04 -32.45
C VAL A 50 -30.41 20.09 -31.32
N GLN A 51 -31.25 21.16 -31.40
CA GLN A 51 -31.14 22.29 -30.50
C GLN A 51 -32.50 22.92 -30.20
N ALA A 52 -32.61 23.64 -29.10
CA ALA A 52 -33.78 24.42 -28.80
C ALA A 52 -34.00 25.56 -29.84
N HIS A 53 -35.21 26.00 -29.92
CA HIS A 53 -35.60 27.28 -30.52
C HIS A 53 -35.88 28.31 -29.46
N MET A 54 -35.30 29.49 -29.62
CA MET A 54 -35.60 30.62 -28.75
C MET A 54 -36.57 31.53 -29.46
N PHE A 55 -37.73 31.75 -28.89
CA PHE A 55 -38.75 32.70 -29.38
C PHE A 55 -38.38 34.14 -29.04
N GLU A 56 -39.05 35.09 -29.78
CA GLU A 56 -38.80 36.52 -29.54
C GLU A 56 -39.13 37.02 -28.13
N ASP A 57 -40.03 36.31 -27.42
CA ASP A 57 -40.40 36.58 -26.03
C ASP A 57 -39.42 36.04 -25.01
N GLY A 58 -38.34 35.39 -25.48
CA GLY A 58 -37.29 34.77 -24.62
C GLY A 58 -37.64 33.36 -24.14
N THR A 59 -38.78 32.80 -24.50
CA THR A 59 -39.08 31.40 -24.15
C THR A 59 -38.27 30.44 -25.04
N MET A 60 -37.84 29.30 -24.47
CA MET A 60 -37.09 28.26 -25.15
C MET A 60 -37.96 27.01 -25.31
N GLN A 61 -37.99 26.46 -26.52
CA GLN A 61 -38.60 25.17 -26.84
C GLN A 61 -37.49 24.18 -27.19
N ALA A 62 -37.30 23.14 -26.39
CA ALA A 62 -36.34 22.07 -26.66
C ALA A 62 -36.71 21.28 -27.93
N ALA A 63 -35.71 20.77 -28.62
CA ALA A 63 -35.91 19.81 -29.70
C ALA A 63 -35.80 18.36 -29.16
N ASN A 64 -36.79 17.53 -29.46
CA ASN A 64 -36.88 16.16 -28.98
C ASN A 64 -37.03 15.16 -30.16
N LEU A 65 -36.21 14.14 -30.13
CA LEU A 65 -36.34 12.97 -31.00
C LEU A 65 -36.87 11.81 -30.17
N LEU A 66 -38.03 11.30 -30.44
CA LEU A 66 -38.73 10.29 -29.63
C LEU A 66 -39.04 9.05 -30.48
N ALA A 67 -38.54 7.89 -30.02
CA ALA A 67 -38.81 6.58 -30.60
C ALA A 67 -39.06 5.56 -29.48
N PRO A 68 -40.20 5.60 -28.79
CA PRO A 68 -40.46 4.79 -27.61
C PRO A 68 -40.28 3.28 -27.88
N GLY A 69 -39.43 2.60 -27.11
CA GLY A 69 -39.11 1.18 -27.33
C GLY A 69 -38.55 0.84 -28.69
N GLY A 70 -38.22 1.83 -29.51
CA GLY A 70 -37.73 1.71 -30.86
C GLY A 70 -36.25 2.06 -31.00
N GLN A 71 -35.88 2.75 -32.11
CA GLN A 71 -34.47 3.07 -32.32
C GLN A 71 -34.30 4.49 -32.86
N ILE A 72 -33.30 5.22 -32.34
CA ILE A 72 -32.86 6.50 -32.90
C ILE A 72 -31.46 6.30 -33.48
N ASN A 73 -31.33 6.65 -34.79
CA ASN A 73 -30.06 6.54 -35.48
C ASN A 73 -29.61 7.93 -35.94
N LEU A 74 -28.44 8.34 -35.51
CA LEU A 74 -27.77 9.55 -35.99
C LEU A 74 -26.45 9.15 -36.66
N LEU A 75 -26.37 9.39 -38.01
CA LEU A 75 -25.14 9.18 -38.76
C LEU A 75 -24.78 10.47 -39.50
N SER A 76 -23.72 11.12 -39.01
CA SER A 76 -23.17 12.31 -39.65
C SER A 76 -21.99 11.92 -40.51
N VAL A 77 -22.04 12.26 -41.83
CA VAL A 77 -21.06 11.89 -42.84
C VAL A 77 -20.43 13.13 -43.49
N ALA A 78 -19.15 13.10 -43.75
CA ALA A 78 -18.39 14.22 -44.33
C ALA A 78 -17.60 13.85 -45.60
N SER A 79 -17.77 12.64 -46.10
CA SER A 79 -17.16 12.16 -47.33
C SER A 79 -18.15 11.35 -48.19
N PRO A 80 -17.90 11.10 -49.47
CA PRO A 80 -18.70 10.16 -50.25
C PRO A 80 -18.72 8.76 -49.63
N GLY A 81 -19.87 8.07 -49.76
CA GLY A 81 -20.05 6.72 -49.22
C GLY A 81 -21.51 6.27 -49.34
N GLU A 82 -21.81 5.11 -48.79
CA GLU A 82 -23.14 4.50 -48.84
C GLU A 82 -23.54 3.97 -47.47
N VAL A 83 -24.76 4.20 -47.07
CA VAL A 83 -25.40 3.65 -45.87
C VAL A 83 -26.41 2.60 -46.25
N LEU A 84 -26.20 1.37 -45.87
CA LEU A 84 -27.17 0.29 -46.09
C LEU A 84 -28.29 0.40 -45.01
N VAL A 85 -29.52 0.30 -45.50
CA VAL A 85 -30.72 0.26 -44.65
C VAL A 85 -31.28 -1.15 -44.71
N PRO A 86 -31.07 -1.99 -43.69
CA PRO A 86 -31.66 -3.32 -43.65
C PRO A 86 -33.19 -3.24 -43.64
N SER A 87 -33.87 -4.12 -44.30
CA SER A 87 -35.31 -4.16 -44.49
C SER A 87 -36.07 -4.79 -43.29
N SER A 88 -35.47 -4.99 -42.15
CA SER A 88 -36.10 -5.60 -40.99
C SER A 88 -36.80 -4.57 -40.09
N GLN A 89 -37.89 -4.95 -39.44
CA GLN A 89 -38.66 -4.11 -38.52
C GLN A 89 -37.90 -3.74 -37.26
N THR A 90 -36.87 -4.49 -36.90
CA THR A 90 -35.85 -4.11 -35.91
C THR A 90 -34.86 -3.17 -36.58
N GLY A 91 -34.73 -1.96 -36.10
CA GLY A 91 -33.96 -0.87 -36.72
C GLY A 91 -32.60 -1.29 -37.29
N PRO A 92 -32.12 -0.62 -38.33
CA PRO A 92 -30.88 -0.96 -39.02
C PRO A 92 -29.68 -0.74 -38.10
N ASN A 93 -28.71 -1.67 -38.08
CA ASN A 93 -27.42 -1.40 -37.55
C ASN A 93 -26.67 -0.47 -38.54
N ILE A 94 -26.80 0.83 -38.30
CA ILE A 94 -26.15 1.86 -39.12
C ILE A 94 -24.68 1.88 -38.78
N ASN A 95 -23.83 1.66 -39.79
CA ASN A 95 -22.39 1.85 -39.64
C ASN A 95 -21.88 2.90 -40.64
N GLY A 96 -20.85 3.63 -40.23
CA GLY A 96 -20.19 4.61 -41.10
C GLY A 96 -18.97 4.07 -41.83
N ALA A 97 -18.78 2.75 -41.91
CA ALA A 97 -17.56 2.12 -42.43
C ALA A 97 -17.24 2.40 -43.91
N SER A 98 -18.24 2.75 -44.75
CA SER A 98 -18.05 3.13 -46.13
C SER A 98 -17.52 4.55 -46.32
N PHE A 99 -17.57 5.39 -45.27
CA PHE A 99 -17.13 6.79 -45.33
C PHE A 99 -15.70 6.92 -44.78
N THR A 100 -14.86 7.67 -45.50
CA THR A 100 -13.49 7.94 -45.06
C THR A 100 -13.44 8.95 -43.92
N THR A 101 -14.41 9.86 -43.87
CA THR A 101 -14.57 10.85 -42.82
C THR A 101 -16.04 10.99 -42.42
N LEU A 102 -16.26 11.10 -41.09
CA LEU A 102 -17.59 11.36 -40.53
C LEU A 102 -17.67 12.81 -40.06
N GLY A 103 -18.87 13.39 -40.09
CA GLY A 103 -19.15 14.74 -39.63
C GLY A 103 -19.43 14.85 -38.15
N MET A 104 -20.06 15.96 -37.72
CA MET A 104 -20.33 16.25 -36.33
C MET A 104 -21.81 16.04 -35.97
N VAL A 105 -22.06 15.48 -34.78
CA VAL A 105 -23.37 15.44 -34.13
C VAL A 105 -23.33 16.38 -32.94
N THR A 106 -24.27 17.32 -32.86
CA THR A 106 -24.40 18.28 -31.75
C THR A 106 -25.81 18.21 -31.17
N LEU A 107 -25.90 17.92 -29.86
CA LEU A 107 -27.11 18.04 -29.05
C LEU A 107 -26.87 19.17 -28.06
N LYS A 108 -27.76 20.20 -28.06
CA LYS A 108 -27.56 21.34 -27.15
C LYS A 108 -28.87 22.02 -26.77
N ASP A 109 -28.78 22.81 -25.71
CA ASP A 109 -29.87 23.67 -25.25
C ASP A 109 -31.13 22.85 -24.83
N GLY A 110 -30.94 21.76 -24.08
CA GLY A 110 -32.01 20.88 -23.61
C GLY A 110 -32.55 19.90 -24.65
N ALA A 111 -31.79 19.63 -25.74
CA ALA A 111 -32.17 18.61 -26.71
C ALA A 111 -32.23 17.23 -26.08
N MET A 112 -33.18 16.39 -26.52
CA MET A 112 -33.39 15.05 -25.96
C MET A 112 -33.51 14.01 -27.08
N LEU A 113 -32.77 12.94 -26.99
CA LEU A 113 -32.98 11.67 -27.67
C LEU A 113 -33.60 10.69 -26.68
N ASP A 114 -34.81 10.20 -26.95
CA ASP A 114 -35.53 9.33 -26.01
C ASP A 114 -36.11 8.11 -26.72
N VAL A 115 -35.59 6.93 -26.30
CA VAL A 115 -36.06 5.61 -26.76
C VAL A 115 -36.65 4.82 -25.60
N SER A 116 -36.99 5.48 -24.48
CA SER A 116 -37.52 4.81 -23.29
C SER A 116 -38.81 4.03 -23.59
N GLY A 117 -38.95 2.90 -22.91
CA GLY A 117 -40.15 2.09 -22.98
C GLY A 117 -41.39 2.80 -22.37
N GLN A 118 -42.58 2.45 -22.83
CA GLN A 118 -43.82 3.00 -22.29
C GLN A 118 -44.55 1.95 -21.46
N LEU A 119 -45.17 2.38 -20.34
CA LEU A 119 -46.09 1.54 -19.62
C LEU A 119 -47.35 1.30 -20.46
N GLY A 120 -47.55 0.04 -20.83
CA GLY A 120 -48.83 -0.42 -21.45
C GLY A 120 -49.75 -1.04 -20.38
N ALA A 121 -50.90 -1.54 -20.83
CA ALA A 121 -51.76 -2.38 -20.00
C ALA A 121 -52.18 -3.62 -20.80
N ASP A 122 -52.25 -4.78 -20.14
CA ASP A 122 -52.79 -5.99 -20.73
C ASP A 122 -54.31 -5.87 -20.91
N ALA A 123 -54.93 -6.89 -21.51
CA ALA A 123 -56.39 -6.92 -21.73
C ALA A 123 -57.22 -6.88 -20.43
N GLU A 124 -56.60 -7.25 -19.33
CA GLU A 124 -57.13 -7.24 -17.96
C GLU A 124 -56.89 -5.93 -17.22
N GLY A 125 -56.10 -4.99 -17.84
CA GLY A 125 -55.79 -3.68 -17.28
C GLY A 125 -54.57 -3.68 -16.31
N ASN A 126 -53.79 -4.76 -16.22
CA ASN A 126 -52.55 -4.77 -15.46
C ASN A 126 -51.45 -4.01 -16.22
N PRO A 127 -50.60 -3.26 -15.53
CA PRO A 127 -49.49 -2.56 -16.19
C PRO A 127 -48.51 -3.58 -16.79
N ILE A 128 -48.23 -3.42 -18.09
CA ILE A 128 -47.19 -4.15 -18.81
C ILE A 128 -46.03 -3.18 -18.97
N GLY A 129 -44.83 -3.59 -18.54
CA GLY A 129 -43.62 -2.82 -18.74
C GLY A 129 -43.18 -2.81 -20.22
N GLY A 130 -42.55 -1.72 -20.64
CA GLY A 130 -41.98 -1.59 -21.97
C GLY A 130 -40.45 -1.62 -21.91
N ASN A 131 -39.84 -2.36 -22.85
CA ASN A 131 -38.37 -2.31 -23.04
C ASN A 131 -37.94 -0.93 -23.52
N GLY A 132 -36.87 -0.43 -23.01
CA GLY A 132 -36.11 0.66 -23.62
C GLY A 132 -35.60 0.22 -24.98
N GLY A 133 -35.57 1.17 -25.92
CA GLY A 133 -35.03 0.96 -27.26
C GLY A 133 -33.52 1.25 -27.32
N THR A 134 -33.03 1.49 -28.55
CA THR A 134 -31.60 1.70 -28.80
C THR A 134 -31.32 3.06 -29.43
N VAL A 135 -30.30 3.79 -28.92
CA VAL A 135 -29.73 4.98 -29.56
C VAL A 135 -28.41 4.63 -30.20
N LEU A 136 -28.29 4.79 -31.50
CA LEU A 136 -27.06 4.62 -32.28
C LEU A 136 -26.54 5.97 -32.76
N VAL A 137 -25.32 6.36 -32.40
CA VAL A 137 -24.65 7.56 -32.90
C VAL A 137 -23.34 7.15 -33.58
N ARG A 138 -23.22 7.59 -34.84
CA ARG A 138 -22.02 7.38 -35.66
C ARG A 138 -21.59 8.72 -36.21
N ALA A 139 -20.39 9.20 -35.75
CA ALA A 139 -19.90 10.55 -36.08
C ALA A 139 -18.38 10.64 -36.08
N GLY A 140 -17.83 11.69 -36.64
CA GLY A 140 -16.46 12.13 -36.39
C GLY A 140 -16.31 12.75 -35.01
N GLN A 141 -17.27 13.62 -34.65
CA GLN A 141 -17.32 14.28 -33.34
C GLN A 141 -18.76 14.26 -32.80
N LEU A 142 -18.86 14.16 -31.47
CA LEU A 142 -20.13 14.28 -30.75
C LEU A 142 -19.98 15.38 -29.66
N VAL A 143 -20.95 16.29 -29.66
CA VAL A 143 -21.09 17.28 -28.56
C VAL A 143 -22.49 17.13 -27.97
N VAL A 144 -22.56 16.91 -26.66
CA VAL A 144 -23.77 16.91 -25.84
C VAL A 144 -23.63 18.01 -24.81
N ASP A 145 -24.36 19.11 -25.00
CA ASP A 145 -24.28 20.29 -24.14
C ASP A 145 -25.65 20.58 -23.52
N ALA A 146 -25.73 20.52 -22.21
CA ALA A 146 -26.99 20.66 -21.46
C ALA A 146 -28.14 19.84 -22.05
N SER A 147 -27.90 18.59 -22.51
CA SER A 147 -28.81 17.77 -23.30
C SER A 147 -28.82 16.31 -22.85
N PHE A 148 -29.78 15.51 -23.31
CA PHE A 148 -30.09 14.22 -22.75
C PHE A 148 -30.19 13.12 -23.80
N ILE A 149 -29.64 11.93 -23.50
CA ILE A 149 -29.86 10.69 -24.23
C ILE A 149 -30.46 9.68 -23.25
N GLN A 150 -31.65 9.18 -23.54
CA GLN A 150 -32.39 8.31 -22.62
C GLN A 150 -32.85 7.01 -23.31
N GLY A 151 -32.61 5.89 -22.63
CA GLY A 151 -33.03 4.56 -23.05
C GLY A 151 -33.57 3.75 -21.86
N ASN A 152 -34.56 4.31 -21.15
CA ASN A 152 -35.06 3.70 -19.90
C ASN A 152 -36.02 2.55 -20.17
N THR A 153 -35.92 1.49 -19.35
CA THR A 153 -36.85 0.35 -19.35
C THR A 153 -37.82 0.49 -18.18
N VAL A 154 -39.10 0.20 -18.41
CA VAL A 154 -40.14 0.34 -17.40
C VAL A 154 -40.76 -1.01 -17.09
N GLY A 155 -40.81 -1.39 -15.81
CA GLY A 155 -41.39 -2.65 -15.35
C GLY A 155 -40.40 -3.83 -15.31
N ALA A 156 -40.91 -5.05 -15.20
CA ALA A 156 -40.12 -6.26 -14.96
C ALA A 156 -39.62 -6.93 -16.25
N VAL A 157 -39.11 -6.13 -17.19
CA VAL A 157 -38.51 -6.63 -18.45
C VAL A 157 -37.04 -6.23 -18.52
N ASP A 158 -36.22 -7.05 -19.17
CA ASP A 158 -34.82 -6.73 -19.40
C ASP A 158 -34.69 -5.62 -20.42
N GLY A 159 -33.80 -4.66 -20.20
CA GLY A 159 -33.45 -3.64 -21.20
C GLY A 159 -32.74 -4.26 -22.41
N GLU A 160 -32.74 -3.53 -23.53
CA GLU A 160 -31.99 -3.93 -24.70
C GLU A 160 -30.46 -3.93 -24.42
N ARG A 161 -29.74 -4.88 -24.99
CA ARG A 161 -28.28 -4.87 -24.99
C ARG A 161 -27.77 -3.66 -25.75
N ALA A 162 -26.78 -2.95 -25.16
CA ALA A 162 -26.26 -1.73 -25.74
C ALA A 162 -27.37 -0.73 -26.10
N ALA A 163 -28.23 -0.40 -25.12
CA ALA A 163 -29.30 0.59 -25.25
C ALA A 163 -28.77 1.93 -25.80
N VAL A 164 -27.51 2.29 -25.51
CA VAL A 164 -26.84 3.46 -26.12
C VAL A 164 -25.50 3.00 -26.68
N ASP A 165 -25.36 3.02 -28.03
CA ASP A 165 -24.12 2.68 -28.71
C ASP A 165 -23.62 3.89 -29.54
N ILE A 166 -22.57 4.52 -29.02
CA ILE A 166 -21.94 5.72 -29.58
C ILE A 166 -20.56 5.34 -30.11
N GLN A 167 -20.36 5.52 -31.43
CA GLN A 167 -19.05 5.35 -32.08
C GLN A 167 -18.65 6.65 -32.75
N VAL A 168 -17.61 7.28 -32.19
CA VAL A 168 -17.08 8.56 -32.62
C VAL A 168 -15.61 8.37 -32.99
N SER A 169 -15.20 8.75 -34.18
CA SER A 169 -13.83 8.50 -34.63
C SER A 169 -12.80 9.45 -34.00
N GLN A 170 -13.20 10.59 -33.47
CA GLN A 170 -12.30 11.60 -32.91
C GLN A 170 -12.68 11.92 -31.45
N LYS A 171 -13.63 12.82 -31.21
CA LYS A 171 -13.92 13.36 -29.87
C LYS A 171 -15.40 13.29 -29.54
N ALA A 172 -15.71 12.79 -28.34
CA ALA A 172 -17.00 12.94 -27.68
C ALA A 172 -16.87 13.90 -26.48
N THR A 173 -17.73 14.92 -26.42
CA THR A 173 -17.75 15.92 -25.34
C THR A 173 -19.14 15.96 -24.73
N LEU A 174 -19.24 15.77 -23.43
CA LEU A 174 -20.46 15.91 -22.64
C LEU A 174 -20.22 17.03 -21.63
N THR A 175 -21.12 18.02 -21.56
CA THR A 175 -20.88 19.18 -20.69
C THR A 175 -22.18 19.77 -20.14
N ASN A 176 -22.06 20.61 -19.10
CA ASN A 176 -23.15 21.39 -18.50
C ASN A 176 -24.36 20.55 -18.06
N GLY A 177 -24.10 19.49 -17.29
CA GLY A 177 -25.15 18.63 -16.76
C GLY A 177 -25.81 17.73 -17.82
N SER A 178 -25.15 17.51 -18.95
CA SER A 178 -25.62 16.54 -19.95
C SER A 178 -25.64 15.13 -19.39
N SER A 179 -26.64 14.33 -19.78
CA SER A 179 -26.67 12.94 -19.30
C SER A 179 -27.00 11.92 -20.38
N ILE A 180 -26.38 10.73 -20.25
CA ILE A 180 -26.76 9.50 -20.94
C ILE A 180 -27.30 8.54 -19.90
N ASN A 181 -28.59 8.21 -19.94
CA ASN A 181 -29.29 7.44 -18.93
C ASN A 181 -29.95 6.19 -19.53
N THR A 182 -29.71 5.04 -18.89
CA THR A 182 -30.41 3.78 -19.19
C THR A 182 -30.89 3.15 -17.87
N ILE A 183 -31.97 3.73 -17.33
CA ILE A 183 -32.50 3.35 -16.02
C ILE A 183 -33.63 2.34 -16.22
N THR A 184 -33.61 1.25 -15.46
CA THR A 184 -34.70 0.28 -15.40
C THR A 184 -35.47 0.46 -14.08
N SER A 185 -36.78 0.67 -14.14
CA SER A 185 -37.65 0.63 -12.97
C SER A 185 -38.34 -0.73 -12.88
N GLY A 186 -37.86 -1.60 -11.99
CA GLY A 186 -38.43 -2.96 -11.81
C GLY A 186 -37.33 -4.05 -11.80
N ALA A 187 -37.75 -5.31 -11.98
CA ALA A 187 -36.87 -6.47 -11.86
C ALA A 187 -36.02 -6.78 -13.12
N GLY A 188 -36.17 -6.03 -14.21
CA GLY A 188 -35.41 -6.22 -15.43
C GLY A 188 -33.97 -5.71 -15.34
N LYS A 189 -33.08 -6.24 -16.21
CA LYS A 189 -31.71 -5.70 -16.35
C LYS A 189 -31.73 -4.30 -16.98
N GLY A 190 -30.92 -3.37 -16.47
CA GLY A 190 -30.67 -2.06 -17.10
C GLY A 190 -30.05 -2.19 -18.49
N GLY A 191 -30.37 -1.23 -19.39
CA GLY A 191 -29.73 -1.15 -20.69
C GLY A 191 -28.25 -0.78 -20.62
N ASP A 192 -27.44 -1.37 -21.46
CA ASP A 192 -25.99 -1.10 -21.50
C ASP A 192 -25.68 0.23 -22.23
N VAL A 193 -24.58 0.89 -21.85
CA VAL A 193 -24.01 2.04 -22.55
C VAL A 193 -22.63 1.67 -23.08
N GLN A 194 -22.48 1.73 -24.41
CA GLN A 194 -21.19 1.54 -25.08
C GLN A 194 -20.78 2.84 -25.78
N LEU A 195 -19.58 3.36 -25.48
CA LEU A 195 -19.04 4.55 -26.11
C LEU A 195 -17.60 4.26 -26.60
N THR A 196 -17.38 4.48 -27.88
CA THR A 196 -16.06 4.37 -28.52
C THR A 196 -15.65 5.72 -29.11
N ALA A 197 -14.52 6.30 -28.65
CA ALA A 197 -13.96 7.55 -29.16
C ALA A 197 -12.45 7.66 -28.90
N ASP A 198 -11.69 8.34 -29.77
CA ASP A 198 -10.28 8.60 -29.46
C ASP A 198 -10.15 9.45 -28.19
N THR A 199 -11.02 10.45 -28.02
CA THR A 199 -11.04 11.29 -26.82
C THR A 199 -12.47 11.42 -26.30
N VAL A 200 -12.65 11.18 -25.01
CA VAL A 200 -13.90 11.46 -24.27
C VAL A 200 -13.60 12.51 -23.22
N THR A 201 -14.37 13.60 -23.24
CA THR A 201 -14.28 14.67 -22.23
C THR A 201 -15.66 14.86 -21.60
N MET A 202 -15.72 14.81 -20.26
CA MET A 202 -16.95 15.06 -19.50
C MET A 202 -16.66 16.18 -18.50
N GLU A 203 -17.47 17.25 -18.51
CA GLU A 203 -17.23 18.46 -17.73
C GLU A 203 -18.51 19.01 -17.13
N ASN A 204 -18.37 19.72 -16.00
CA ASN A 204 -19.46 20.48 -15.38
C ASN A 204 -20.69 19.62 -15.09
N GLY A 205 -20.51 18.53 -14.36
CA GLY A 205 -21.61 17.66 -13.91
C GLY A 205 -22.21 16.78 -15.01
N ALA A 206 -21.51 16.54 -16.10
CA ALA A 206 -21.95 15.60 -17.11
C ALA A 206 -21.95 14.16 -16.57
N SER A 207 -22.91 13.32 -16.99
CA SER A 207 -23.05 11.97 -16.42
C SER A 207 -23.38 10.91 -17.46
N ILE A 208 -22.89 9.69 -17.22
CA ILE A 208 -23.36 8.45 -17.84
C ILE A 208 -23.87 7.57 -16.71
N VAL A 209 -25.15 7.19 -16.75
CA VAL A 209 -25.80 6.43 -15.66
C VAL A 209 -26.54 5.22 -16.24
N THR A 210 -26.17 4.04 -15.76
CA THR A 210 -26.96 2.83 -15.93
C THR A 210 -27.45 2.42 -14.55
N ALA A 211 -28.76 2.26 -14.36
CA ALA A 211 -29.28 1.96 -13.04
C ALA A 211 -30.51 1.04 -13.10
N THR A 212 -30.70 0.26 -12.05
CA THR A 212 -31.96 -0.39 -11.74
C THR A 212 -32.54 0.26 -10.49
N THR A 213 -33.82 0.64 -10.52
CA THR A 213 -34.55 1.20 -9.39
C THR A 213 -35.79 0.34 -9.12
N ASP A 214 -36.13 0.17 -7.84
CA ASP A 214 -37.37 -0.50 -7.39
C ASP A 214 -37.56 -1.97 -7.83
N GLY A 215 -36.48 -2.77 -7.87
CA GLY A 215 -36.62 -4.21 -8.18
C GLY A 215 -35.30 -5.00 -8.04
N ASP A 216 -35.39 -6.31 -8.29
CA ASP A 216 -34.24 -7.24 -8.18
C ASP A 216 -33.35 -7.23 -9.42
N GLY A 217 -33.52 -6.26 -10.32
CA GLY A 217 -32.78 -6.17 -11.56
C GLY A 217 -31.31 -5.81 -11.39
N VAL A 218 -30.48 -6.23 -12.35
CA VAL A 218 -29.05 -5.90 -12.42
C VAL A 218 -28.89 -4.56 -13.17
N GLY A 219 -28.04 -3.65 -12.69
CA GLY A 219 -27.65 -2.45 -13.42
C GLY A 219 -27.07 -2.78 -14.80
N GLY A 220 -27.24 -1.92 -15.81
CA GLY A 220 -26.60 -2.08 -17.11
C GLY A 220 -25.08 -1.87 -17.04
N ASP A 221 -24.35 -2.45 -17.98
CA ASP A 221 -22.92 -2.25 -18.07
C ASP A 221 -22.58 -0.92 -18.79
N VAL A 222 -21.53 -0.24 -18.34
CA VAL A 222 -20.91 0.90 -19.06
C VAL A 222 -19.55 0.48 -19.58
N VAL A 223 -19.41 0.49 -20.93
CA VAL A 223 -18.15 0.12 -21.60
C VAL A 223 -17.64 1.30 -22.41
N LEU A 224 -16.47 1.81 -22.03
CA LEU A 224 -15.78 2.88 -22.74
C LEU A 224 -14.52 2.35 -23.43
N ASN A 225 -14.54 2.38 -24.77
CA ASN A 225 -13.36 2.07 -25.59
C ASN A 225 -12.72 3.39 -26.03
N VAL A 226 -11.67 3.83 -25.33
CA VAL A 226 -11.15 5.20 -25.48
C VAL A 226 -9.64 5.26 -25.69
N GLY A 227 -9.21 6.26 -26.47
CA GLY A 227 -7.81 6.65 -26.47
C GLY A 227 -7.48 7.46 -25.21
N THR A 228 -8.31 8.45 -24.88
CA THR A 228 -8.16 9.30 -23.69
C THR A 228 -9.53 9.56 -23.07
N LEU A 229 -9.63 9.44 -21.75
CA LEU A 229 -10.81 9.81 -20.97
C LEU A 229 -10.45 10.92 -19.97
N SER A 230 -11.24 12.00 -19.95
CA SER A 230 -11.10 13.07 -18.97
C SER A 230 -12.45 13.40 -18.36
N LEU A 231 -12.58 13.29 -17.04
CA LEU A 231 -13.74 13.67 -16.24
C LEU A 231 -13.34 14.83 -15.33
N MET A 232 -14.10 15.93 -15.39
CA MET A 232 -13.82 17.15 -14.63
C MET A 232 -15.10 17.79 -14.08
N GLY A 233 -14.98 18.51 -12.97
CA GLY A 233 -16.06 19.37 -12.45
C GLY A 233 -17.32 18.62 -12.07
N GLY A 234 -17.19 17.56 -11.28
CA GLY A 234 -18.29 16.74 -10.76
C GLY A 234 -18.93 15.81 -11.78
N SER A 235 -18.23 15.50 -12.87
CA SER A 235 -18.73 14.57 -13.88
C SER A 235 -18.62 13.13 -13.41
N SER A 236 -19.51 12.24 -13.87
CA SER A 236 -19.58 10.88 -13.36
C SER A 236 -19.95 9.82 -14.39
N ILE A 237 -19.44 8.61 -14.15
CA ILE A 237 -19.84 7.38 -14.82
C ILE A 237 -20.29 6.40 -13.76
N GLN A 238 -21.55 5.94 -13.85
CA GLN A 238 -22.17 5.17 -12.78
C GLN A 238 -22.95 3.96 -13.32
N SER A 239 -22.77 2.83 -12.65
CA SER A 239 -23.68 1.70 -12.78
C SER A 239 -24.19 1.31 -11.39
N GLN A 240 -25.50 1.35 -11.19
CA GLN A 240 -26.10 1.22 -9.86
C GLN A 240 -27.27 0.27 -9.85
N SER A 241 -27.46 -0.41 -8.71
CA SER A 241 -28.73 -0.99 -8.32
C SER A 241 -29.23 -0.27 -7.07
N GLN A 242 -30.44 0.30 -7.16
CA GLN A 242 -31.07 1.03 -6.06
C GLN A 242 -32.38 0.29 -5.68
N THR A 243 -32.26 -0.78 -4.92
CA THR A 243 -33.41 -1.49 -4.37
C THR A 243 -33.68 -1.02 -2.96
N PHE A 244 -34.82 -0.41 -2.74
CA PHE A 244 -35.22 0.08 -1.41
C PHE A 244 -35.92 -0.97 -0.57
N THR A 245 -36.06 -2.21 -1.07
CA THR A 245 -36.66 -3.31 -0.32
C THR A 245 -35.57 -4.18 0.30
N PRO A 246 -35.69 -4.57 1.60
CA PRO A 246 -34.68 -5.40 2.27
C PRO A 246 -34.42 -6.77 1.63
N GLU A 247 -35.28 -7.21 0.72
CA GLU A 247 -35.24 -8.52 0.06
C GLU A 247 -34.78 -8.43 -1.40
N GLY A 248 -34.47 -7.22 -1.89
CA GLY A 248 -34.07 -6.97 -3.27
C GLY A 248 -32.66 -7.45 -3.60
N LEU A 249 -32.50 -8.37 -4.56
CA LEU A 249 -31.22 -8.99 -4.99
C LEU A 249 -30.49 -8.18 -6.07
N GLY A 250 -30.88 -6.93 -6.32
CA GLY A 250 -30.31 -6.12 -7.41
C GLY A 250 -28.80 -5.93 -7.31
N GLN A 251 -28.08 -6.31 -8.36
CA GLN A 251 -26.62 -6.15 -8.47
C GLN A 251 -26.25 -4.89 -9.24
N GLY A 252 -25.15 -4.23 -8.91
CA GLY A 252 -24.55 -3.21 -9.76
C GLY A 252 -24.07 -3.82 -11.08
N GLY A 253 -24.19 -3.10 -12.20
CA GLY A 253 -23.55 -3.49 -13.47
C GLY A 253 -22.08 -3.06 -13.49
N ASN A 254 -21.34 -3.51 -14.49
CA ASN A 254 -19.91 -3.26 -14.59
C ASN A 254 -19.61 -1.88 -15.21
N VAL A 255 -18.51 -1.27 -14.80
CA VAL A 255 -17.92 -0.11 -15.46
C VAL A 255 -16.54 -0.51 -16.00
N ILE A 256 -16.40 -0.51 -17.32
CA ILE A 256 -15.17 -0.96 -18.00
C ILE A 256 -14.62 0.15 -18.86
N ILE A 257 -13.37 0.56 -18.59
CA ILE A 257 -12.64 1.57 -19.36
C ILE A 257 -11.39 0.91 -19.93
N GLN A 258 -11.25 0.94 -21.26
CA GLN A 258 -10.18 0.26 -21.98
C GLN A 258 -9.79 1.01 -23.24
N GLY A 259 -8.77 0.52 -23.98
CA GLY A 259 -8.35 1.14 -25.24
C GLY A 259 -9.34 0.96 -26.38
N LEU A 260 -9.10 1.67 -27.50
CA LEU A 260 -9.97 1.71 -28.67
C LEU A 260 -10.27 0.35 -29.31
N GLU A 261 -9.33 -0.61 -29.18
CA GLU A 261 -9.48 -1.95 -29.75
C GLU A 261 -10.32 -2.89 -28.84
N GLY A 262 -10.89 -2.33 -27.76
CA GLY A 262 -11.71 -3.10 -26.81
C GLY A 262 -10.87 -3.96 -25.85
N ALA A 263 -11.42 -5.09 -25.45
CA ALA A 263 -10.83 -5.96 -24.45
C ALA A 263 -9.36 -6.35 -24.74
N GLY A 264 -8.48 -6.14 -23.74
CA GLY A 264 -7.04 -6.40 -23.86
C GLY A 264 -6.22 -5.22 -24.40
N SER A 265 -6.86 -4.13 -24.81
CA SER A 265 -6.17 -2.89 -25.17
C SER A 265 -6.22 -1.86 -24.04
N ALA A 266 -5.23 -0.95 -24.03
CA ALA A 266 -5.13 0.07 -23.00
C ALA A 266 -5.43 1.47 -23.55
N ALA A 267 -6.19 2.26 -22.82
CA ALA A 267 -6.29 3.69 -23.05
C ALA A 267 -4.90 4.36 -22.91
N LYS A 268 -4.71 5.51 -23.55
CA LYS A 268 -3.49 6.32 -23.37
C LYS A 268 -3.48 6.97 -21.99
N SER A 269 -4.60 7.58 -21.59
CA SER A 269 -4.80 8.13 -20.26
C SER A 269 -6.27 8.06 -19.83
N VAL A 270 -6.44 8.01 -18.48
CA VAL A 270 -7.71 8.18 -17.77
C VAL A 270 -7.44 9.19 -16.65
N ASP A 271 -8.08 10.36 -16.75
CA ASP A 271 -7.84 11.49 -15.88
C ASP A 271 -9.16 11.94 -15.23
N LEU A 272 -9.24 11.90 -13.90
CA LEU A 272 -10.37 12.33 -13.10
C LEU A 272 -9.94 13.48 -12.18
N SER A 273 -10.72 14.56 -12.14
CA SER A 273 -10.45 15.71 -11.26
C SER A 273 -11.71 16.51 -10.93
N GLY A 274 -11.60 17.39 -9.93
CA GLY A 274 -12.69 18.32 -9.60
C GLY A 274 -13.95 17.59 -9.15
N ASP A 275 -13.82 16.65 -8.21
CA ASP A 275 -14.90 15.89 -7.58
C ASP A 275 -15.64 14.94 -8.55
N SER A 276 -14.97 14.52 -9.62
CA SER A 276 -15.51 13.57 -10.60
C SER A 276 -15.32 12.13 -10.12
N PHE A 277 -16.20 11.22 -10.55
CA PHE A 277 -16.14 9.86 -10.03
C PHE A 277 -16.59 8.77 -11.01
N LEU A 278 -16.06 7.56 -10.77
CA LEU A 278 -16.55 6.31 -11.33
C LEU A 278 -17.18 5.51 -10.21
N LEU A 279 -18.40 5.03 -10.41
CA LEU A 279 -19.16 4.32 -9.38
C LEU A 279 -19.79 3.04 -9.94
N SER A 280 -19.57 1.93 -9.23
CA SER A 280 -20.39 0.74 -9.38
C SER A 280 -20.95 0.35 -8.01
N SER A 281 -22.26 0.42 -7.80
CA SER A 281 -22.82 0.23 -6.46
C SER A 281 -24.09 -0.60 -6.44
N SER A 282 -24.31 -1.26 -5.28
CA SER A 282 -25.57 -1.88 -4.92
C SER A 282 -26.07 -1.30 -3.59
N PHE A 283 -27.33 -0.90 -3.54
CA PHE A 283 -28.00 -0.43 -2.33
C PHE A 283 -28.99 -1.47 -1.77
N GLY A 284 -28.84 -2.73 -2.14
CA GLY A 284 -29.65 -3.85 -1.66
C GLY A 284 -28.78 -5.03 -1.23
N THR A 285 -29.36 -6.22 -1.23
CA THR A 285 -28.65 -7.46 -0.85
C THR A 285 -27.73 -8.00 -1.94
N GLY A 286 -27.77 -7.43 -3.16
CA GLY A 286 -26.90 -7.79 -4.28
C GLY A 286 -25.50 -7.21 -4.18
N GLU A 287 -24.57 -7.81 -4.90
CA GLU A 287 -23.16 -7.36 -4.96
C GLU A 287 -23.03 -6.09 -5.81
N GLY A 288 -22.06 -5.24 -5.48
CA GLY A 288 -21.58 -4.19 -6.37
C GLY A 288 -21.01 -4.80 -7.67
N GLY A 289 -21.16 -4.11 -8.79
CA GLY A 289 -20.58 -4.56 -10.06
C GLY A 289 -19.08 -4.31 -10.11
N ARG A 290 -18.40 -5.00 -11.03
CA ARG A 290 -16.96 -4.86 -11.23
C ARG A 290 -16.63 -3.51 -11.88
N LEU A 291 -15.57 -2.85 -11.38
CA LEU A 291 -14.97 -1.69 -11.99
C LEU A 291 -13.59 -2.06 -12.56
N ALA A 292 -13.39 -1.89 -13.86
CA ALA A 292 -12.14 -2.25 -14.53
C ALA A 292 -11.60 -1.09 -15.36
N ILE A 293 -10.35 -0.69 -15.08
CA ILE A 293 -9.63 0.36 -15.83
C ILE A 293 -8.37 -0.25 -16.43
N THR A 294 -8.21 -0.17 -17.75
CA THR A 294 -6.96 -0.55 -18.43
C THR A 294 -6.43 0.66 -19.18
N SER A 295 -5.36 1.28 -18.66
CA SER A 295 -4.81 2.54 -19.17
C SER A 295 -3.30 2.62 -18.96
N LYS A 296 -2.58 3.30 -19.86
CA LYS A 296 -1.15 3.56 -19.62
C LYS A 296 -0.95 4.53 -18.46
N SER A 297 -1.79 5.55 -18.35
CA SER A 297 -1.77 6.49 -17.23
C SER A 297 -3.16 6.60 -16.60
N LEU A 298 -3.21 6.52 -15.27
CA LEU A 298 -4.38 6.84 -14.45
C LEU A 298 -4.01 7.97 -13.51
N THR A 299 -4.74 9.09 -13.59
CA THR A 299 -4.56 10.23 -12.69
C THR A 299 -5.88 10.52 -11.98
N LEU A 300 -5.85 10.56 -10.67
CA LEU A 300 -6.96 10.99 -9.82
C LEU A 300 -6.50 12.17 -8.97
N ASP A 301 -7.22 13.30 -9.01
CA ASP A 301 -6.85 14.49 -8.25
C ASP A 301 -8.09 15.18 -7.64
N GLY A 302 -8.05 15.41 -6.32
CA GLY A 302 -9.11 16.10 -5.57
C GLY A 302 -9.83 15.23 -4.55
N ALA A 303 -10.29 15.85 -3.47
CA ALA A 303 -10.76 15.17 -2.25
C ALA A 303 -12.04 14.33 -2.44
N ALA A 304 -12.92 14.68 -3.36
CA ALA A 304 -14.12 13.91 -3.69
C ALA A 304 -13.98 13.15 -5.02
N THR A 305 -12.78 13.18 -5.64
CA THR A 305 -12.48 12.40 -6.83
C THR A 305 -12.28 10.93 -6.44
N THR A 306 -13.11 10.04 -6.99
CA THR A 306 -13.06 8.62 -6.56
C THR A 306 -13.37 7.63 -7.67
N VAL A 307 -12.76 6.46 -7.55
CA VAL A 307 -13.12 5.22 -8.23
C VAL A 307 -13.68 4.30 -7.16
N ASN A 308 -15.00 4.07 -7.15
CA ASN A 308 -15.69 3.42 -6.03
C ASN A 308 -16.56 2.25 -6.51
N ALA A 309 -16.42 1.10 -5.83
CA ALA A 309 -17.29 -0.04 -5.98
C ALA A 309 -17.81 -0.48 -4.62
N GLU A 310 -19.08 -0.18 -4.31
CA GLU A 310 -19.62 -0.36 -2.97
C GLU A 310 -20.92 -1.16 -2.95
N ALA A 311 -21.15 -1.85 -1.84
CA ALA A 311 -22.46 -2.34 -1.45
C ALA A 311 -22.84 -1.71 -0.11
N ALA A 312 -23.99 -1.03 -0.08
CA ALA A 312 -24.39 -0.27 1.09
C ALA A 312 -25.09 -1.12 2.16
N ASP A 313 -25.58 -2.32 1.81
CA ASP A 313 -26.34 -3.20 2.71
C ASP A 313 -25.69 -4.59 2.80
N VAL A 314 -26.42 -5.69 2.63
CA VAL A 314 -25.97 -7.07 2.88
C VAL A 314 -25.00 -7.59 1.81
N GLY A 315 -24.99 -7.01 0.62
CA GLY A 315 -24.12 -7.42 -0.50
C GLY A 315 -22.63 -7.12 -0.29
N GLY A 316 -21.77 -7.87 -0.95
CA GLY A 316 -20.34 -7.56 -1.06
C GLY A 316 -20.09 -6.38 -2.03
N GLY A 317 -19.11 -5.52 -1.77
CA GLY A 317 -18.63 -4.54 -2.76
C GLY A 317 -18.15 -5.21 -4.05
N GLY A 318 -18.10 -4.47 -5.15
CA GLY A 318 -17.57 -4.96 -6.43
C GLY A 318 -16.03 -4.93 -6.50
N ASP A 319 -15.43 -5.84 -7.24
CA ASP A 319 -13.99 -5.84 -7.48
C ASP A 319 -13.54 -4.63 -8.29
N ILE A 320 -12.45 -4.01 -7.88
CA ILE A 320 -11.77 -2.96 -8.65
C ILE A 320 -10.45 -3.51 -9.20
N ALA A 321 -10.34 -3.53 -10.52
CA ALA A 321 -9.13 -3.92 -11.23
C ALA A 321 -8.56 -2.74 -12.02
N VAL A 322 -7.39 -2.26 -11.63
CA VAL A 322 -6.66 -1.17 -12.29
C VAL A 322 -5.41 -1.74 -12.93
N ASN A 323 -5.44 -1.89 -14.25
CA ASN A 323 -4.30 -2.37 -15.05
C ASN A 323 -3.62 -1.15 -15.69
N VAL A 324 -2.47 -0.74 -15.17
CA VAL A 324 -1.84 0.52 -15.58
C VAL A 324 -0.34 0.39 -15.78
N GLN A 325 0.24 1.32 -16.53
CA GLN A 325 1.67 1.56 -16.53
C GLN A 325 2.05 2.51 -15.38
N HIS A 326 1.27 3.58 -15.22
CA HIS A 326 1.46 4.56 -14.14
C HIS A 326 0.12 4.91 -13.50
N ALA A 327 0.07 4.89 -12.16
CA ALA A 327 -1.06 5.40 -11.39
C ALA A 327 -0.59 6.54 -10.47
N SER A 328 -1.36 7.63 -10.43
CA SER A 328 -1.11 8.78 -9.56
C SER A 328 -2.41 9.22 -8.90
N LEU A 329 -2.42 9.24 -7.56
CA LEU A 329 -3.53 9.72 -6.74
C LEU A 329 -3.03 10.90 -5.91
N SER A 330 -3.74 12.03 -5.97
CA SER A 330 -3.36 13.26 -5.27
C SER A 330 -4.57 14.03 -4.73
N GLY A 331 -4.32 14.97 -3.85
CA GLY A 331 -5.34 15.90 -3.38
C GLY A 331 -6.50 15.27 -2.58
N GLY A 332 -6.34 14.05 -2.08
CA GLY A 332 -7.38 13.33 -1.36
C GLY A 332 -8.19 12.34 -2.22
N ALA A 333 -7.77 12.08 -3.44
CA ALA A 333 -8.45 11.16 -4.35
C ALA A 333 -8.32 9.69 -3.91
N THR A 334 -9.35 8.87 -4.19
CA THR A 334 -9.40 7.49 -3.71
C THR A 334 -9.78 6.47 -4.78
N ILE A 335 -9.20 5.27 -4.64
CA ILE A 335 -9.71 4.03 -5.22
C ILE A 335 -10.25 3.21 -4.06
N LYS A 336 -11.57 2.98 -4.02
CA LYS A 336 -12.22 2.43 -2.83
C LYS A 336 -13.23 1.32 -3.17
N THR A 337 -13.25 0.26 -2.36
CA THR A 337 -14.39 -0.66 -2.27
C THR A 337 -14.88 -0.74 -0.83
N SER A 338 -16.18 -0.93 -0.63
CA SER A 338 -16.74 -1.04 0.71
C SER A 338 -17.93 -1.99 0.76
N THR A 339 -18.16 -2.59 1.94
CA THR A 339 -19.37 -3.35 2.25
C THR A 339 -20.03 -2.82 3.51
N GLY A 340 -21.37 -2.70 3.48
CA GLY A 340 -22.18 -2.31 4.64
C GLY A 340 -22.76 -3.50 5.42
N SER A 341 -22.48 -4.75 5.01
CA SER A 341 -23.17 -5.93 5.54
C SER A 341 -23.02 -6.10 7.05
N ALA A 342 -24.16 -6.27 7.71
CA ALA A 342 -24.27 -6.64 9.12
C ALA A 342 -24.23 -8.16 9.34
N ASP A 343 -24.18 -8.99 8.29
CA ASP A 343 -24.03 -10.45 8.40
C ASP A 343 -22.53 -10.81 8.40
N PRO A 344 -22.00 -11.38 9.49
CA PRO A 344 -20.59 -11.79 9.55
C PRO A 344 -20.25 -12.94 8.58
N ASN A 345 -21.26 -13.63 8.02
CA ASN A 345 -21.10 -14.67 7.01
C ASN A 345 -21.37 -14.16 5.60
N ALA A 346 -21.64 -12.87 5.43
CA ALA A 346 -21.80 -12.27 4.10
C ALA A 346 -20.54 -12.48 3.25
N PRO A 347 -20.67 -12.44 1.91
CA PRO A 347 -19.51 -12.44 1.03
C PRO A 347 -18.46 -11.40 1.47
N VAL A 348 -17.20 -11.78 1.43
CA VAL A 348 -16.08 -10.87 1.72
C VAL A 348 -16.22 -9.64 0.82
N ALA A 349 -15.98 -8.44 1.34
CA ALA A 349 -15.90 -7.26 0.50
C ALA A 349 -14.89 -7.49 -0.62
N ALA A 350 -15.16 -6.92 -1.77
CA ALA A 350 -14.39 -7.15 -2.97
C ALA A 350 -12.96 -6.61 -2.90
N THR A 351 -12.11 -7.10 -3.76
CA THR A 351 -10.70 -6.78 -3.81
C THR A 351 -10.42 -5.49 -4.61
N VAL A 352 -9.41 -4.74 -4.20
CA VAL A 352 -8.79 -3.69 -5.01
C VAL A 352 -7.43 -4.19 -5.49
N THR A 353 -7.27 -4.31 -6.81
CA THR A 353 -5.99 -4.72 -7.41
C THR A 353 -5.46 -3.63 -8.33
N VAL A 354 -4.24 -3.15 -8.08
CA VAL A 354 -3.51 -2.24 -8.97
C VAL A 354 -2.27 -2.97 -9.48
N GLN A 355 -2.17 -3.11 -10.80
CA GLN A 355 -1.14 -3.94 -11.42
C GLN A 355 -0.77 -3.46 -12.84
N GLY A 356 0.17 -4.12 -13.49
CA GLY A 356 0.59 -3.77 -14.86
C GLY A 356 -0.47 -4.05 -15.92
N LEU A 357 -0.25 -3.50 -17.10
CA LEU A 357 -1.19 -3.57 -18.25
C LEU A 357 -1.59 -4.98 -18.70
N LEU A 358 -0.72 -5.97 -18.45
CA LEU A 358 -0.99 -7.37 -18.84
C LEU A 358 -1.89 -8.10 -17.83
N GLY A 359 -2.36 -7.40 -16.79
CA GLY A 359 -3.22 -8.00 -15.77
C GLY A 359 -2.44 -8.86 -14.77
N VAL A 360 -3.05 -9.94 -14.31
CA VAL A 360 -2.57 -10.79 -13.21
C VAL A 360 -1.09 -11.18 -13.36
N GLY A 361 -0.29 -10.86 -12.33
CA GLY A 361 1.13 -11.17 -12.27
C GLY A 361 2.04 -10.18 -13.00
N SER A 362 1.50 -9.12 -13.62
CA SER A 362 2.29 -8.04 -14.20
C SER A 362 2.44 -6.86 -13.23
N MET A 363 3.55 -6.13 -13.36
CA MET A 363 3.83 -4.98 -12.51
C MET A 363 3.60 -3.68 -13.28
N ALA A 364 2.93 -2.71 -12.65
CA ALA A 364 2.93 -1.33 -13.10
C ALA A 364 4.37 -0.76 -13.03
N ASP A 365 4.69 0.25 -13.83
CA ASP A 365 5.98 0.92 -13.69
C ASP A 365 6.02 1.77 -12.42
N SER A 366 4.91 2.46 -12.08
CA SER A 366 4.80 3.20 -10.83
C SER A 366 3.36 3.32 -10.31
N VAL A 367 3.22 3.31 -8.97
CA VAL A 367 2.02 3.67 -8.23
C VAL A 367 2.43 4.73 -7.21
N ALA A 368 1.92 5.95 -7.36
CA ALA A 368 2.24 7.09 -6.52
C ALA A 368 0.97 7.66 -5.86
N LEU A 369 0.99 7.78 -4.55
CA LEU A 369 -0.07 8.38 -3.75
C LEU A 369 0.50 9.56 -2.94
N SER A 370 -0.13 10.73 -3.03
CA SER A 370 0.29 11.91 -2.27
C SER A 370 -0.91 12.71 -1.75
N GLY A 371 -0.73 13.31 -0.59
CA GLY A 371 -1.75 14.15 0.04
C GLY A 371 -2.65 13.39 0.99
N SER A 372 -3.01 14.06 2.09
CA SER A 372 -3.92 13.52 3.11
C SER A 372 -5.28 13.18 2.48
N GLY A 373 -5.79 12.00 2.76
CA GLY A 373 -7.03 11.47 2.18
C GLY A 373 -6.84 10.71 0.86
N SER A 374 -5.71 10.86 0.16
CA SER A 374 -5.42 10.04 -1.02
C SER A 374 -5.20 8.59 -0.61
N GLY A 375 -5.86 7.65 -1.30
CA GLY A 375 -5.77 6.27 -0.84
C GLY A 375 -6.26 5.19 -1.79
N ILE A 376 -5.76 3.97 -1.53
CA ILE A 376 -6.31 2.71 -2.04
C ILE A 376 -6.90 1.99 -0.84
N VAL A 377 -8.23 1.81 -0.83
CA VAL A 377 -8.96 1.44 0.39
C VAL A 377 -9.95 0.31 0.12
N SER A 378 -9.94 -0.71 0.97
CA SER A 378 -11.03 -1.67 1.07
C SER A 378 -11.58 -1.62 2.49
N ASP A 379 -12.82 -1.16 2.63
CA ASP A 379 -13.44 -0.83 3.92
C ASP A 379 -14.63 -1.75 4.21
N THR A 380 -14.99 -1.86 5.48
CA THR A 380 -16.29 -2.43 5.90
C THR A 380 -16.99 -1.46 6.84
N GLN A 381 -18.28 -1.28 6.62
CA GLN A 381 -19.15 -0.50 7.49
C GLN A 381 -20.03 -1.39 8.38
N GLY A 382 -19.90 -2.69 8.26
CA GLY A 382 -20.68 -3.69 9.00
C GLY A 382 -19.82 -4.68 9.77
N THR A 383 -20.33 -5.90 9.91
CA THR A 383 -19.67 -7.03 10.57
C THR A 383 -18.98 -7.99 9.60
N ALA A 384 -19.22 -7.85 8.29
CA ALA A 384 -18.54 -8.63 7.27
C ALA A 384 -17.04 -8.25 7.19
N ARG A 385 -16.21 -9.19 6.75
CA ARG A 385 -14.77 -8.93 6.52
C ARG A 385 -14.58 -7.94 5.37
N SER A 386 -13.70 -6.96 5.53
CA SER A 386 -13.28 -6.11 4.40
C SER A 386 -12.49 -6.92 3.36
N GLY A 387 -12.50 -6.45 2.11
CA GLY A 387 -11.74 -7.06 1.02
C GLY A 387 -10.25 -6.81 1.12
N ASP A 388 -9.50 -7.49 0.28
CA ASP A 388 -8.05 -7.38 0.22
C ASP A 388 -7.62 -6.23 -0.72
N VAL A 389 -6.45 -5.64 -0.47
CA VAL A 389 -5.81 -4.66 -1.37
C VAL A 389 -4.49 -5.25 -1.87
N ALA A 390 -4.30 -5.30 -3.18
CA ALA A 390 -3.09 -5.78 -3.82
C ALA A 390 -2.50 -4.70 -4.74
N VAL A 391 -1.22 -4.37 -4.55
CA VAL A 391 -0.47 -3.42 -5.40
C VAL A 391 0.77 -4.11 -5.95
N HIS A 392 0.86 -4.22 -7.27
CA HIS A 392 1.98 -4.82 -8.00
C HIS A 392 2.60 -3.75 -8.91
N ALA A 393 3.74 -3.17 -8.49
CA ALA A 393 4.41 -2.12 -9.25
C ALA A 393 5.92 -2.17 -9.06
N LYS A 394 6.72 -1.72 -10.03
CA LYS A 394 8.17 -1.59 -9.84
C LYS A 394 8.48 -0.58 -8.75
N THR A 395 7.75 0.53 -8.74
CA THR A 395 7.93 1.57 -7.72
C THR A 395 6.59 1.91 -7.07
N VAL A 396 6.53 1.87 -5.74
CA VAL A 396 5.40 2.32 -4.93
C VAL A 396 5.86 3.49 -4.07
N ILE A 397 5.20 4.63 -4.20
CA ILE A 397 5.53 5.86 -3.46
C ILE A 397 4.30 6.34 -2.71
N LEU A 398 4.40 6.48 -1.39
CA LEU A 398 3.37 7.05 -0.54
C LEU A 398 3.94 8.26 0.20
N THR A 399 3.29 9.42 0.06
CA THR A 399 3.74 10.68 0.67
C THR A 399 2.59 11.49 1.25
N GLU A 400 2.92 12.43 2.13
CA GLU A 400 1.99 13.48 2.58
C GLU A 400 0.66 12.97 3.15
N GLY A 401 0.70 11.91 3.96
CA GLY A 401 -0.47 11.34 4.61
C GLY A 401 -1.34 10.43 3.74
N ALA A 402 -0.84 10.00 2.59
CA ALA A 402 -1.53 9.03 1.73
C ALA A 402 -1.62 7.64 2.41
N VAL A 403 -2.63 6.84 2.02
CA VAL A 403 -2.91 5.57 2.69
C VAL A 403 -3.17 4.41 1.73
N ILE A 404 -2.66 3.23 2.07
CA ILE A 404 -3.15 1.95 1.57
C ILE A 404 -3.78 1.23 2.76
N GLN A 405 -5.09 0.95 2.71
CA GLN A 405 -5.81 0.49 3.89
C GLN A 405 -6.83 -0.61 3.59
N THR A 406 -6.92 -1.56 4.52
CA THR A 406 -8.04 -2.50 4.61
C THR A 406 -8.67 -2.44 6.00
N GLY A 407 -9.95 -2.76 6.10
CA GLY A 407 -10.68 -2.76 7.37
C GLY A 407 -11.10 -1.38 7.85
N SER A 408 -11.79 -1.35 8.97
CA SER A 408 -12.35 -0.12 9.54
C SER A 408 -11.94 0.05 11.00
N SER A 409 -11.63 1.29 11.37
CA SER A 409 -11.34 1.67 12.76
C SER A 409 -12.61 1.78 13.64
N PHE A 410 -13.80 1.73 13.05
CA PHE A 410 -15.05 2.04 13.75
C PHE A 410 -16.01 0.86 13.82
N ASN A 411 -15.85 -0.20 13.00
CA ASN A 411 -16.81 -1.29 12.85
C ASN A 411 -16.24 -2.64 13.33
N THR A 412 -17.14 -3.62 13.44
CA THR A 412 -16.86 -4.91 14.07
C THR A 412 -16.29 -5.96 13.12
N GLY A 413 -16.30 -5.71 11.81
CA GLY A 413 -15.82 -6.65 10.80
C GLY A 413 -14.30 -6.85 10.82
N PRO A 414 -13.82 -8.06 10.50
CA PRO A 414 -12.39 -8.30 10.36
C PRO A 414 -11.76 -7.49 9.23
N GLY A 415 -10.49 -7.10 9.39
CA GLY A 415 -9.70 -6.46 8.35
C GLY A 415 -9.35 -7.40 7.19
N GLY A 416 -9.21 -6.86 5.99
CA GLY A 416 -8.65 -7.53 4.83
C GLY A 416 -7.12 -7.54 4.82
N ASN A 417 -6.50 -8.23 3.86
CA ASN A 417 -5.06 -8.23 3.72
C ASN A 417 -4.58 -7.10 2.80
N VAL A 418 -3.39 -6.59 3.09
CA VAL A 418 -2.66 -5.70 2.19
C VAL A 418 -1.45 -6.44 1.65
N THR A 419 -1.34 -6.53 0.33
CA THR A 419 -0.19 -7.17 -0.33
C THR A 419 0.48 -6.16 -1.28
N ILE A 420 1.78 -5.94 -1.11
CA ILE A 420 2.56 -5.08 -1.99
C ILE A 420 3.72 -5.90 -2.55
N VAL A 421 3.83 -5.94 -3.87
CA VAL A 421 4.97 -6.55 -4.58
C VAL A 421 5.60 -5.46 -5.44
N ALA A 422 6.87 -5.13 -5.15
CA ALA A 422 7.56 -4.03 -5.81
C ALA A 422 9.07 -4.28 -5.95
N ASP A 423 9.76 -3.50 -6.81
CA ASP A 423 11.22 -3.39 -6.76
C ASP A 423 11.59 -2.40 -5.62
N SER A 424 10.87 -1.26 -5.51
CA SER A 424 11.06 -0.31 -4.42
C SER A 424 9.74 0.18 -3.82
N VAL A 425 9.73 0.36 -2.49
CA VAL A 425 8.64 0.95 -1.73
C VAL A 425 9.20 2.09 -0.89
N ASP A 426 8.76 3.32 -1.18
CA ASP A 426 9.17 4.53 -0.48
C ASP A 426 7.97 5.17 0.22
N ILE A 427 8.03 5.25 1.55
CA ILE A 427 6.95 5.78 2.37
C ILE A 427 7.49 6.94 3.22
N SER A 428 6.87 8.11 3.10
CA SER A 428 7.31 9.30 3.83
C SER A 428 6.15 10.26 4.14
N GLY A 429 6.39 11.27 4.98
CA GLY A 429 5.44 12.35 5.17
C GLY A 429 4.11 11.93 5.80
N GLU A 430 4.15 11.13 6.87
CA GLU A 430 2.97 10.63 7.61
C GLU A 430 2.06 9.67 6.84
N ALA A 431 2.51 9.15 5.70
CA ALA A 431 1.79 8.14 4.94
C ALA A 431 1.73 6.80 5.69
N ARG A 432 0.73 5.96 5.38
CA ARG A 432 0.48 4.74 6.15
C ARG A 432 0.06 3.55 5.28
N ILE A 433 0.41 2.36 5.73
CA ILE A 433 -0.13 1.08 5.24
C ILE A 433 -0.82 0.41 6.41
N LEU A 434 -2.12 0.15 6.29
CA LEU A 434 -2.97 -0.23 7.41
C LEU A 434 -3.83 -1.45 7.09
N SER A 435 -3.89 -2.41 8.03
CA SER A 435 -4.97 -3.37 8.13
C SER A 435 -5.56 -3.30 9.54
N LEU A 436 -6.71 -2.69 9.67
CA LEU A 436 -7.29 -2.34 10.96
C LEU A 436 -8.62 -3.05 11.20
N SER A 437 -8.90 -3.37 12.45
CA SER A 437 -10.23 -3.73 12.92
C SER A 437 -10.49 -3.10 14.29
N ALA A 438 -11.72 -2.65 14.51
CA ALA A 438 -12.08 -2.13 15.82
C ALA A 438 -12.32 -3.28 16.82
N ILE A 439 -13.01 -4.34 16.41
CA ILE A 439 -13.42 -5.46 17.29
C ILE A 439 -12.97 -6.82 16.73
N GLY A 440 -13.06 -7.01 15.40
CA GLY A 440 -12.63 -8.23 14.72
C GLY A 440 -11.10 -8.38 14.60
N ASP A 441 -10.65 -9.46 13.99
CA ASP A 441 -9.26 -9.69 13.71
C ASP A 441 -8.76 -8.72 12.63
N ALA A 442 -7.57 -8.16 12.76
CA ALA A 442 -6.90 -7.44 11.69
C ALA A 442 -6.37 -8.44 10.63
N GLY A 443 -6.27 -8.02 9.38
CA GLY A 443 -5.70 -8.85 8.31
C GLY A 443 -4.18 -8.76 8.25
N GLN A 444 -3.57 -9.51 7.36
CA GLN A 444 -2.12 -9.51 7.16
C GLN A 444 -1.67 -8.30 6.31
N VAL A 445 -0.50 -7.74 6.65
CA VAL A 445 0.24 -6.84 5.76
C VAL A 445 1.48 -7.56 5.27
N ALA A 446 1.59 -7.78 3.95
CA ALA A 446 2.70 -8.47 3.31
C ALA A 446 3.39 -7.56 2.27
N ILE A 447 4.71 -7.36 2.40
CA ILE A 447 5.50 -6.58 1.45
C ILE A 447 6.66 -7.42 0.94
N THR A 448 6.75 -7.56 -0.38
CA THR A 448 7.89 -8.18 -1.06
C THR A 448 8.53 -7.15 -1.97
N ALA A 449 9.80 -6.80 -1.70
CA ALA A 449 10.50 -5.77 -2.48
C ALA A 449 12.04 -5.96 -2.46
N ASP A 450 12.75 -5.31 -3.38
CA ASP A 450 14.21 -5.19 -3.27
C ASP A 450 14.60 -4.15 -2.21
N ALA A 451 13.83 -3.06 -2.10
CA ALA A 451 14.07 -2.00 -1.12
C ALA A 451 12.78 -1.47 -0.48
N LEU A 452 12.81 -1.24 0.84
CA LEU A 452 11.76 -0.55 1.60
C LEU A 452 12.39 0.58 2.42
N THR A 453 11.96 1.80 2.13
CA THR A 453 12.36 3.00 2.89
C THR A 453 11.15 3.58 3.60
N MET A 454 11.29 3.81 4.91
CA MET A 454 10.25 4.39 5.76
C MET A 454 10.80 5.57 6.55
N ASN A 455 10.17 6.73 6.43
CA ASN A 455 10.62 7.96 7.11
C ASN A 455 9.44 8.69 7.74
N ASN A 456 9.32 8.62 9.08
CA ASN A 456 8.21 9.19 9.87
C ASN A 456 6.83 8.68 9.42
N VAL A 457 6.66 7.39 9.33
CA VAL A 457 5.47 6.72 8.78
C VAL A 457 5.16 5.43 9.52
N SER A 458 3.98 4.82 9.25
CA SER A 458 3.63 3.54 9.89
C SER A 458 3.13 2.48 8.92
N ILE A 459 3.50 1.24 9.23
CA ILE A 459 2.85 0.01 8.75
C ILE A 459 2.18 -0.62 9.98
N GLU A 460 0.87 -0.78 9.93
CA GLU A 460 0.09 -1.26 11.07
C GLU A 460 -0.87 -2.38 10.68
N SER A 461 -0.86 -3.45 11.48
CA SER A 461 -1.87 -4.49 11.41
C SER A 461 -2.40 -4.76 12.82
N SER A 462 -3.31 -3.92 13.29
CA SER A 462 -3.69 -3.86 14.70
C SER A 462 -5.19 -3.89 14.92
N THR A 463 -5.59 -4.30 16.11
CA THR A 463 -6.97 -4.23 16.57
C THR A 463 -7.04 -3.42 17.87
N SER A 464 -8.15 -2.71 18.06
CA SER A 464 -8.36 -1.90 19.27
C SER A 464 -9.22 -2.59 20.32
N SER A 465 -9.63 -3.86 20.14
CA SER A 465 -10.47 -4.58 21.08
C SER A 465 -10.10 -6.07 21.19
N SER A 466 -11.11 -6.97 21.19
CA SER A 466 -10.95 -8.40 21.45
C SER A 466 -10.42 -9.24 20.28
N GLY A 467 -10.35 -8.68 19.09
CA GLY A 467 -9.79 -9.33 17.91
C GLY A 467 -8.28 -9.53 17.99
N ARG A 468 -7.74 -10.37 17.15
CA ARG A 468 -6.29 -10.57 17.03
C ARG A 468 -5.65 -9.49 16.17
N GLY A 469 -4.48 -9.00 16.56
CA GLY A 469 -3.61 -8.25 15.65
C GLY A 469 -3.24 -9.12 14.44
N GLY A 470 -3.23 -8.55 13.25
CA GLY A 470 -2.82 -9.28 12.06
C GLY A 470 -1.29 -9.35 11.92
N ASN A 471 -0.80 -10.30 11.16
CA ASN A 471 0.63 -10.46 10.97
C ASN A 471 1.19 -9.40 10.01
N VAL A 472 2.45 -9.02 10.24
CA VAL A 472 3.22 -8.22 9.28
C VAL A 472 4.37 -9.08 8.75
N GLU A 473 4.43 -9.26 7.44
CA GLU A 473 5.45 -10.06 6.77
C GLU A 473 6.24 -9.21 5.76
N LEU A 474 7.54 -9.09 5.95
CA LEU A 474 8.43 -8.35 5.07
C LEU A 474 9.47 -9.29 4.47
N ASN A 475 9.45 -9.45 3.15
CA ASN A 475 10.44 -10.17 2.36
C ASN A 475 11.18 -9.17 1.47
N VAL A 476 12.23 -8.53 2.02
CA VAL A 476 12.82 -7.31 1.40
C VAL A 476 14.35 -7.38 1.37
N GLY A 477 14.95 -7.00 0.23
CA GLY A 477 16.39 -6.96 0.10
C GLY A 477 17.05 -5.97 1.09
N THR A 478 16.60 -4.75 1.13
CA THR A 478 17.13 -3.70 2.03
C THR A 478 16.00 -2.97 2.72
N VAL A 479 16.02 -2.90 4.05
CA VAL A 479 15.03 -2.17 4.85
C VAL A 479 15.71 -1.04 5.62
N SER A 480 15.17 0.17 5.47
CA SER A 480 15.61 1.37 6.20
C SER A 480 14.42 2.06 6.86
N LEU A 481 14.40 2.08 8.19
CA LEU A 481 13.41 2.79 9.01
C LEU A 481 14.11 3.97 9.70
N SER A 482 13.52 5.16 9.62
CA SER A 482 14.11 6.37 10.19
C SER A 482 13.07 7.35 10.73
N ASN A 483 13.52 8.22 11.65
CA ASN A 483 12.76 9.37 12.14
C ASN A 483 11.37 9.01 12.70
N GLY A 484 11.31 7.98 13.55
CA GLY A 484 10.07 7.54 14.18
C GLY A 484 9.21 6.64 13.28
N ALA A 485 9.77 6.03 12.23
CA ALA A 485 9.06 5.05 11.41
C ALA A 485 8.66 3.83 12.25
N LYS A 486 7.44 3.32 12.05
CA LYS A 486 6.86 2.23 12.86
C LYS A 486 6.38 1.06 12.04
N ILE A 487 6.67 -0.14 12.53
CA ILE A 487 6.03 -1.39 12.11
C ILE A 487 5.33 -1.95 13.33
N ASN A 488 4.00 -2.01 13.30
CA ASN A 488 3.20 -2.32 14.48
C ASN A 488 2.15 -3.42 14.20
N SER A 489 2.09 -4.41 15.10
CA SER A 489 1.06 -5.44 15.11
C SER A 489 0.55 -5.64 16.53
N SER A 490 0.06 -4.58 17.15
CA SER A 490 -0.33 -4.56 18.56
C SER A 490 -1.82 -4.80 18.78
N THR A 491 -2.17 -5.15 20.00
CA THR A 491 -3.55 -5.18 20.48
C THR A 491 -3.69 -4.33 21.74
N SER A 492 -4.86 -3.70 21.91
CA SER A 492 -5.10 -2.85 23.08
C SER A 492 -6.00 -3.45 24.16
N GLU A 493 -6.63 -4.60 23.93
CA GLU A 493 -7.51 -5.24 24.90
C GLU A 493 -7.20 -6.74 25.08
N THR A 494 -8.17 -7.63 24.77
CA THR A 494 -8.06 -9.06 25.09
C THR A 494 -7.55 -9.95 23.95
N GLY A 495 -7.43 -9.42 22.75
CA GLY A 495 -6.88 -10.14 21.60
C GLY A 495 -5.36 -10.38 21.73
N ARG A 496 -4.84 -11.43 21.10
CA ARG A 496 -3.40 -11.61 20.95
C ARG A 496 -2.86 -10.65 19.87
N ALA A 497 -1.73 -9.99 20.13
CA ALA A 497 -1.02 -9.25 19.08
C ALA A 497 -0.53 -10.20 17.96
N GLY A 498 -0.47 -9.73 16.72
CA GLY A 498 0.02 -10.52 15.60
C GLY A 498 1.54 -10.65 15.59
N ASP A 499 2.07 -11.57 14.80
CA ASP A 499 3.50 -11.77 14.68
C ASP A 499 4.09 -10.86 13.57
N ILE A 500 5.32 -10.38 13.79
CA ILE A 500 6.09 -9.62 12.80
C ILE A 500 7.24 -10.50 12.32
N THR A 501 7.26 -10.82 11.04
CA THR A 501 8.32 -11.61 10.41
C THR A 501 9.04 -10.81 9.33
N MET A 502 10.35 -10.68 9.46
CA MET A 502 11.19 -9.93 8.53
C MET A 502 12.30 -10.84 7.98
N ASN A 503 12.22 -11.16 6.69
CA ASN A 503 13.26 -11.84 5.94
C ASN A 503 13.95 -10.82 5.05
N VAL A 504 15.12 -10.34 5.45
CA VAL A 504 15.74 -9.18 4.79
C VAL A 504 17.21 -9.43 4.43
N GLY A 505 17.70 -8.76 3.41
CA GLY A 505 19.12 -8.74 3.11
C GLY A 505 19.88 -7.91 4.17
N THR A 506 19.47 -6.67 4.39
CA THR A 506 19.99 -5.77 5.44
C THR A 506 18.88 -5.00 6.12
N LEU A 507 19.05 -4.72 7.42
CA LEU A 507 18.09 -3.94 8.22
C LEU A 507 18.80 -2.79 8.94
N SER A 508 18.27 -1.59 8.79
CA SER A 508 18.71 -0.39 9.50
C SER A 508 17.52 0.30 10.18
N LEU A 509 17.60 0.47 11.49
CA LEU A 509 16.68 1.26 12.29
C LEU A 509 17.41 2.48 12.82
N ALA A 510 16.82 3.67 12.74
CA ALA A 510 17.45 4.90 13.22
C ALA A 510 16.43 5.91 13.77
N ASN A 511 16.89 6.76 14.67
CA ASN A 511 16.20 7.96 15.12
C ASN A 511 14.76 7.71 15.60
N GLY A 512 14.59 6.86 16.61
CA GLY A 512 13.29 6.61 17.23
C GLY A 512 12.36 5.67 16.45
N SER A 513 12.90 4.92 15.49
CA SER A 513 12.09 3.92 14.76
C SER A 513 11.70 2.76 15.69
N GLU A 514 10.56 2.13 15.40
CA GLU A 514 9.96 1.12 16.25
C GLU A 514 9.47 -0.10 15.48
N ILE A 515 9.77 -1.29 15.97
CA ILE A 515 9.14 -2.56 15.56
C ILE A 515 8.44 -3.11 16.80
N SER A 516 7.10 -3.19 16.79
CA SER A 516 6.34 -3.54 17.97
C SER A 516 5.25 -4.57 17.70
N SER A 517 5.24 -5.64 18.48
CA SER A 517 4.12 -6.57 18.58
C SER A 517 3.70 -6.70 20.03
N ALA A 518 3.26 -5.61 20.64
CA ALA A 518 2.98 -5.51 22.05
C ALA A 518 1.49 -5.69 22.37
N SER A 519 1.19 -6.22 23.54
CA SER A 519 -0.15 -6.16 24.12
C SER A 519 -0.17 -5.05 25.18
N ILE A 520 -0.96 -4.00 24.90
CA ILE A 520 -1.05 -2.83 25.79
C ILE A 520 -2.31 -2.84 26.66
N GLY A 521 -3.14 -3.87 26.57
CA GLY A 521 -4.31 -4.05 27.42
C GLY A 521 -3.91 -4.27 28.88
N THR A 522 -4.46 -3.45 29.79
CA THR A 522 -4.13 -3.47 31.24
C THR A 522 -5.22 -4.10 32.10
N GLU A 523 -6.45 -4.16 31.59
CA GLU A 523 -7.62 -4.59 32.36
C GLU A 523 -8.32 -5.78 31.71
N ALA A 524 -8.83 -6.69 32.54
CA ALA A 524 -9.71 -7.76 32.11
C ALA A 524 -11.10 -7.19 31.75
N ILE A 525 -11.69 -7.69 30.66
CA ILE A 525 -13.00 -7.26 30.19
C ILE A 525 -14.08 -8.20 30.71
N THR A 526 -15.09 -7.62 31.38
CA THR A 526 -16.27 -8.34 31.81
C THR A 526 -17.35 -8.26 30.72
N ASN A 527 -17.81 -9.40 30.25
CA ASN A 527 -18.95 -9.48 29.35
C ASN A 527 -20.21 -9.12 30.13
N PRO A 528 -20.97 -8.07 29.76
CA PRO A 528 -22.15 -7.63 30.47
C PRO A 528 -23.31 -8.60 30.40
N ASP A 529 -23.35 -9.47 29.37
CA ASP A 529 -24.48 -10.37 29.12
C ASP A 529 -24.44 -11.63 30.00
N ASP A 530 -23.25 -12.17 30.27
CA ASP A 530 -23.09 -13.43 31.00
C ASP A 530 -22.13 -13.33 32.20
N GLY A 531 -21.51 -12.19 32.42
CA GLY A 531 -20.58 -11.97 33.54
C GLY A 531 -19.24 -12.68 33.39
N THR A 532 -18.91 -13.24 32.23
CA THR A 532 -17.59 -13.82 31.97
C THR A 532 -16.52 -12.73 31.95
N ILE A 533 -15.32 -13.07 32.39
CA ILE A 533 -14.17 -12.15 32.42
C ILE A 533 -13.09 -12.70 31.50
N ARG A 534 -12.69 -11.93 30.49
CA ARG A 534 -11.56 -12.24 29.60
C ARG A 534 -10.31 -11.53 30.07
N ALA A 535 -9.21 -12.26 30.11
CA ALA A 535 -7.90 -11.70 30.40
C ALA A 535 -7.43 -10.76 29.27
N PRO A 536 -6.58 -9.79 29.58
CA PRO A 536 -5.87 -9.01 28.56
C PRO A 536 -5.07 -9.90 27.60
N GLY A 537 -4.88 -9.44 26.36
CA GLY A 537 -4.21 -10.21 25.33
C GLY A 537 -2.72 -10.46 25.58
N THR A 538 -2.16 -11.47 24.95
CA THR A 538 -0.73 -11.75 24.93
C THR A 538 -0.04 -10.95 23.83
N ALA A 539 1.23 -10.60 24.01
CA ALA A 539 2.05 -10.06 22.94
C ALA A 539 2.26 -11.12 21.82
N GLY A 540 2.53 -10.66 20.60
CA GLY A 540 2.98 -11.49 19.50
C GLY A 540 4.51 -11.57 19.43
N ASN A 541 5.05 -12.30 18.47
CA ASN A 541 6.47 -12.50 18.32
C ASN A 541 7.06 -11.57 17.24
N VAL A 542 8.36 -11.26 17.38
CA VAL A 542 9.14 -10.57 16.35
C VAL A 542 10.28 -11.48 15.91
N VAL A 543 10.28 -11.84 14.63
CA VAL A 543 11.32 -12.69 14.02
C VAL A 543 12.02 -11.89 12.92
N ILE A 544 13.29 -11.61 13.08
CA ILE A 544 14.13 -10.88 12.13
C ILE A 544 15.24 -11.81 11.63
N THR A 545 15.25 -12.08 10.34
CA THR A 545 16.31 -12.81 9.65
C THR A 545 16.96 -11.88 8.62
N ALA A 546 18.16 -11.39 8.91
CA ALA A 546 18.93 -10.53 8.01
C ALA A 546 20.14 -11.32 7.48
N ALA A 547 20.19 -11.54 6.16
CA ALA A 547 21.33 -12.21 5.54
C ALA A 547 22.66 -11.45 5.73
N GLY A 548 22.58 -10.13 5.80
CA GLY A 548 23.69 -9.21 6.03
C GLY A 548 23.68 -8.59 7.43
N ARG A 549 23.90 -7.28 7.48
CA ARG A 549 24.01 -6.52 8.73
C ARG A 549 22.65 -6.11 9.25
N PHE A 550 22.46 -6.21 10.56
CA PHE A 550 21.43 -5.53 11.31
C PHE A 550 22.05 -4.41 12.16
N THR A 551 21.56 -3.18 11.94
CA THR A 551 21.95 -2.00 12.73
C THR A 551 20.73 -1.35 13.36
N SER A 552 20.83 -0.97 14.63
CA SER A 552 19.78 -0.21 15.31
C SER A 552 20.43 0.92 16.12
N ASP A 553 19.98 2.15 15.84
CA ASP A 553 20.47 3.37 16.45
C ASP A 553 19.30 4.15 17.05
N ALA A 554 19.32 4.37 18.37
CA ALA A 554 18.28 5.09 19.09
C ALA A 554 16.84 4.61 18.76
N SER A 555 16.61 3.31 18.62
CA SER A 555 15.37 2.72 18.13
C SER A 555 14.89 1.58 19.03
N THR A 556 13.64 1.10 18.85
CA THR A 556 13.02 0.12 19.75
C THR A 556 12.53 -1.12 18.98
N ILE A 557 12.74 -2.30 19.56
CA ILE A 557 12.06 -3.55 19.19
C ILE A 557 11.35 -4.09 20.43
N ALA A 558 10.03 -4.24 20.39
CA ALA A 558 9.21 -4.57 21.54
C ALA A 558 8.19 -5.68 21.29
N THR A 559 8.15 -6.64 22.23
CA THR A 559 7.08 -7.64 22.32
C THR A 559 6.56 -7.71 23.77
N SER A 560 6.49 -6.56 24.41
CA SER A 560 6.10 -6.46 25.83
C SER A 560 4.59 -6.62 26.02
N ALA A 561 4.18 -7.17 27.15
CA ALA A 561 2.78 -7.25 27.56
C ALA A 561 2.57 -6.58 28.92
N GLU A 562 1.48 -5.79 29.05
CA GLU A 562 1.17 -5.09 30.29
C GLU A 562 0.50 -5.99 31.32
N ALA A 563 -0.32 -6.94 30.91
CA ALA A 563 -1.09 -7.77 31.83
C ALA A 563 -1.15 -9.27 31.46
N ASN A 564 -0.32 -9.72 30.53
CA ASN A 564 -0.23 -11.12 30.10
C ASN A 564 1.21 -11.46 29.69
N HIS A 565 1.43 -12.62 29.06
CA HIS A 565 2.74 -13.11 28.62
C HIS A 565 3.38 -12.18 27.56
N GLY A 566 4.65 -11.83 27.75
CA GLY A 566 5.47 -11.14 26.76
C GLY A 566 5.79 -12.05 25.57
N GLY A 567 5.83 -11.51 24.34
CA GLY A 567 6.20 -12.27 23.15
C GLY A 567 7.69 -12.47 22.99
N ASP A 568 8.09 -13.42 22.18
CA ASP A 568 9.50 -13.71 21.91
C ASP A 568 10.09 -12.81 20.81
N ILE A 569 11.36 -12.48 20.93
CA ILE A 569 12.16 -11.78 19.91
C ILE A 569 13.28 -12.69 19.43
N SER A 570 13.31 -12.98 18.15
CA SER A 570 14.37 -13.75 17.51
C SER A 570 15.06 -12.93 16.43
N ILE A 571 16.36 -12.67 16.57
CA ILE A 571 17.17 -11.92 15.61
C ILE A 571 18.29 -12.81 15.12
N THR A 572 18.33 -13.07 13.82
CA THR A 572 19.44 -13.76 13.14
C THR A 572 20.01 -12.82 12.09
N ALA A 573 21.32 -12.51 12.18
CA ALA A 573 21.98 -11.61 11.24
C ALA A 573 23.44 -12.01 11.02
N HIS A 574 24.09 -11.56 9.94
CA HIS A 574 25.52 -11.76 9.78
C HIS A 574 26.32 -10.96 10.84
N SER A 575 25.94 -9.72 11.11
CA SER A 575 26.47 -8.93 12.22
C SER A 575 25.39 -8.05 12.83
N VAL A 576 25.46 -7.84 14.15
CA VAL A 576 24.49 -7.05 14.92
C VAL A 576 25.20 -5.87 15.57
N GLN A 577 24.67 -4.67 15.37
CA GLN A 577 25.17 -3.45 16.00
C GLN A 577 24.00 -2.64 16.57
N LEU A 578 24.03 -2.43 17.90
CA LEU A 578 23.04 -1.66 18.64
C LEU A 578 23.74 -0.44 19.26
N SER A 579 23.16 0.76 19.10
CA SER A 579 23.79 2.01 19.55
C SER A 579 22.78 3.04 20.05
N ASN A 580 23.31 4.01 20.83
CA ASN A 580 22.68 5.28 21.18
C ASN A 580 21.27 5.17 21.81
N GLY A 581 21.08 4.22 22.73
CA GLY A 581 19.79 4.06 23.42
C GLY A 581 18.83 3.09 22.73
N THR A 582 19.33 2.25 21.81
CA THR A 582 18.51 1.16 21.28
C THR A 582 17.96 0.29 22.41
N LEU A 583 16.66 -0.01 22.35
CA LEU A 583 15.94 -0.87 23.29
C LEU A 583 15.37 -2.10 22.59
N ILE A 584 15.76 -3.30 23.08
CA ILE A 584 15.11 -4.56 22.68
C ILE A 584 14.44 -5.12 23.93
N THR A 585 13.11 -5.26 23.90
CA THR A 585 12.36 -5.59 25.12
C THR A 585 11.23 -6.60 24.87
N ALA A 586 11.19 -7.62 25.74
CA ALA A 586 10.14 -8.63 25.80
C ALA A 586 9.58 -8.73 27.24
N ASN A 587 9.36 -7.60 27.86
CA ASN A 587 8.98 -7.48 29.27
C ASN A 587 7.52 -7.87 29.52
N SER A 588 7.21 -8.21 30.79
CA SER A 588 5.85 -8.39 31.27
C SER A 588 5.59 -7.70 32.59
N ASN A 589 4.45 -7.01 32.69
CA ASN A 589 3.93 -6.45 33.94
C ASN A 589 2.83 -7.31 34.59
N ALA A 590 2.51 -8.45 33.99
CA ALA A 590 1.42 -9.34 34.36
C ALA A 590 1.66 -10.06 35.71
N PRO A 591 0.59 -10.52 36.41
CA PRO A 591 0.69 -11.43 37.54
C PRO A 591 1.25 -12.80 37.10
N LEU A 592 1.69 -13.62 38.08
CA LEU A 592 2.25 -14.94 37.81
C LEU A 592 1.25 -15.88 37.13
N GLU A 593 -0.01 -15.79 37.53
CA GLU A 593 -1.13 -16.52 36.92
C GLU A 593 -2.09 -15.52 36.28
N VAL A 594 -2.34 -15.69 34.99
CA VAL A 594 -3.36 -14.93 34.24
C VAL A 594 -4.67 -15.70 34.27
N LYS A 595 -5.71 -15.07 34.77
CA LYS A 595 -6.99 -15.75 35.07
C LYS A 595 -8.12 -15.16 34.23
N GLU A 596 -9.03 -16.04 33.83
CA GLU A 596 -10.30 -15.71 33.21
C GLU A 596 -11.46 -16.32 33.97
N THR A 597 -12.64 -15.73 33.88
CA THR A 597 -13.87 -16.32 34.39
C THR A 597 -14.74 -16.74 33.21
N VAL A 598 -15.04 -18.01 33.14
CA VAL A 598 -15.86 -18.63 32.07
C VAL A 598 -17.14 -19.21 32.63
N LEU A 599 -18.16 -19.35 31.79
CA LEU A 599 -19.44 -19.96 32.16
C LEU A 599 -19.38 -21.47 31.87
N ILE A 600 -19.41 -22.32 32.92
CA ILE A 600 -19.44 -23.76 32.83
C ILE A 600 -20.73 -24.24 33.54
N ASP A 601 -21.58 -24.94 32.81
CA ASP A 601 -22.87 -25.44 33.31
C ASP A 601 -23.71 -24.36 34.02
N GLY A 602 -23.68 -23.13 33.49
CA GLY A 602 -24.43 -21.99 34.04
C GLY A 602 -23.80 -21.37 35.32
N GLN A 603 -22.57 -21.74 35.65
CA GLN A 603 -21.83 -21.16 36.77
C GLN A 603 -20.55 -20.46 36.28
N LEU A 604 -20.26 -19.29 36.87
CA LEU A 604 -19.01 -18.58 36.61
C LEU A 604 -17.85 -19.28 37.36
N VAL A 605 -16.89 -19.78 36.61
CA VAL A 605 -15.74 -20.51 37.09
C VAL A 605 -14.45 -19.77 36.70
N GLU A 606 -13.63 -19.42 37.68
CA GLU A 606 -12.30 -18.86 37.45
C GLU A 606 -11.33 -19.96 36.99
N GLN A 607 -10.62 -19.75 35.91
CA GLN A 607 -9.58 -20.68 35.45
C GLN A 607 -8.30 -19.92 35.09
N VAL A 608 -7.16 -20.58 35.26
CA VAL A 608 -5.84 -20.06 34.82
C VAL A 608 -5.69 -20.35 33.33
N VAL A 609 -5.49 -19.31 32.54
CA VAL A 609 -5.37 -19.41 31.09
C VAL A 609 -3.95 -19.17 30.59
N GLY A 610 -3.03 -18.72 31.46
CA GLY A 610 -1.64 -18.47 31.10
C GLY A 610 -0.80 -18.07 32.28
N ASP A 611 0.49 -17.88 32.05
CA ASP A 611 1.44 -17.25 32.96
C ASP A 611 1.72 -15.81 32.53
N GLY A 612 2.13 -14.96 33.43
CA GLY A 612 2.52 -13.58 33.16
C GLY A 612 4.01 -13.40 32.94
N ASN A 613 4.71 -14.42 32.50
CA ASN A 613 6.16 -14.37 32.33
C ASN A 613 6.56 -13.41 31.18
N ALA A 614 7.74 -12.83 31.30
CA ALA A 614 8.35 -12.10 30.19
C ALA A 614 8.70 -13.05 29.03
N GLY A 615 8.68 -12.57 27.83
CA GLY A 615 9.10 -13.30 26.63
C GLY A 615 10.62 -13.48 26.55
N ASN A 616 11.10 -14.27 25.60
CA ASN A 616 12.52 -14.57 25.43
C ASN A 616 13.13 -13.71 24.30
N ILE A 617 14.42 -13.43 24.41
CA ILE A 617 15.19 -12.77 23.36
C ILE A 617 16.33 -13.69 22.91
N SER A 618 16.37 -14.03 21.65
CA SER A 618 17.45 -14.80 21.03
C SER A 618 18.13 -14.00 19.93
N VAL A 619 19.41 -13.72 20.08
CA VAL A 619 20.22 -13.06 19.04
C VAL A 619 21.30 -14.01 18.57
N ARG A 620 21.27 -14.33 17.27
CA ARG A 620 22.29 -15.14 16.58
C ARG A 620 23.00 -14.27 15.56
N SER A 621 24.30 -14.05 15.76
CA SER A 621 25.12 -13.32 14.79
C SER A 621 26.10 -14.27 14.11
N GLY A 622 26.30 -14.12 12.81
CA GLY A 622 27.28 -14.90 12.04
C GLY A 622 28.73 -14.47 12.23
N SER A 623 28.98 -13.28 12.79
CA SER A 623 30.34 -12.78 13.08
C SER A 623 30.41 -12.08 14.43
N THR A 624 29.92 -10.86 14.54
CA THR A 624 30.08 -10.01 15.76
C THR A 624 28.75 -9.49 16.28
N TYR A 625 28.65 -9.34 17.59
CA TYR A 625 27.60 -8.62 18.27
C TYR A 625 28.22 -7.44 19.04
N VAL A 626 27.78 -6.21 18.71
CA VAL A 626 28.26 -4.99 19.37
C VAL A 626 27.08 -4.19 19.89
N MET A 627 27.10 -3.86 21.18
CA MET A 627 26.06 -3.08 21.85
C MET A 627 26.73 -1.91 22.59
N THR A 628 26.31 -0.68 22.28
CA THR A 628 26.84 0.55 22.87
C THR A 628 25.71 1.44 23.37
N ASN A 629 25.74 1.84 24.65
CA ASN A 629 24.75 2.71 25.29
C ASN A 629 23.29 2.24 25.00
N SER A 630 23.03 0.94 25.05
CA SER A 630 21.77 0.33 24.65
C SER A 630 21.30 -0.70 25.69
N SER A 631 20.03 -1.15 25.56
CA SER A 631 19.45 -2.09 26.54
C SER A 631 18.76 -3.27 25.84
N MET A 632 18.88 -4.46 26.44
CA MET A 632 18.15 -5.66 26.08
C MET A 632 17.53 -6.25 27.34
N THR A 633 16.17 -6.35 27.37
CA THR A 633 15.49 -6.72 28.63
C THR A 633 14.35 -7.72 28.41
N THR A 634 14.28 -8.70 29.30
CA THR A 634 13.14 -9.61 29.45
C THR A 634 12.71 -9.61 30.93
N GLU A 635 12.47 -8.42 31.45
CA GLU A 635 12.15 -8.20 32.85
C GLU A 635 10.68 -8.45 33.13
N ALA A 636 10.36 -9.03 34.27
CA ALA A 636 9.00 -9.20 34.77
C ALA A 636 8.78 -8.42 36.05
N SER A 637 7.64 -7.71 36.16
CA SER A 637 7.29 -6.95 37.38
C SER A 637 6.70 -7.83 38.45
N ARG A 638 5.98 -8.91 38.11
CA ARG A 638 5.23 -9.75 39.05
C ARG A 638 5.41 -11.26 38.84
N ALA A 639 5.73 -11.68 37.64
CA ALA A 639 5.95 -13.08 37.22
C ALA A 639 7.43 -13.35 37.00
N SER A 640 7.82 -14.39 36.31
CA SER A 640 9.20 -14.74 36.03
C SER A 640 9.77 -13.99 34.81
N GLY A 641 11.07 -13.69 34.86
CA GLY A 641 11.80 -13.13 33.72
C GLY A 641 11.99 -14.13 32.58
N GLY A 642 12.03 -13.63 31.35
CA GLY A 642 12.35 -14.44 30.17
C GLY A 642 13.85 -14.71 30.04
N GLN A 643 14.22 -15.51 29.04
CA GLN A 643 15.62 -15.82 28.74
C GLN A 643 16.23 -14.88 27.73
N ILE A 644 17.54 -14.61 27.86
CA ILE A 644 18.30 -13.90 26.83
C ILE A 644 19.45 -14.79 26.37
N ALA A 645 19.55 -15.04 25.07
CA ALA A 645 20.65 -15.78 24.44
C ALA A 645 21.33 -14.92 23.39
N ILE A 646 22.63 -14.70 23.52
CA ILE A 646 23.48 -14.00 22.53
C ILE A 646 24.55 -14.98 22.06
N ILE A 647 24.41 -15.47 20.84
CA ILE A 647 25.28 -16.51 20.27
C ILE A 647 25.95 -15.97 19.02
N THR A 648 27.28 -15.97 19.01
CA THR A 648 28.08 -15.50 17.89
C THR A 648 29.44 -16.20 17.85
N PRO A 649 29.99 -16.52 16.66
CA PRO A 649 31.27 -17.25 16.62
C PRO A 649 32.46 -16.38 17.03
N GLU A 650 32.43 -15.07 16.81
CA GLU A 650 33.62 -14.22 16.99
C GLU A 650 33.60 -13.44 18.32
N MET A 651 32.80 -12.39 18.43
CA MET A 651 32.89 -11.48 19.56
C MET A 651 31.52 -10.93 19.99
N VAL A 652 31.31 -10.93 21.32
CA VAL A 652 30.30 -10.11 21.99
C VAL A 652 31.01 -8.95 22.68
N ARG A 653 30.65 -7.72 22.28
CA ARG A 653 31.15 -6.51 22.95
C ARG A 653 29.99 -5.66 23.44
N VAL A 654 30.00 -5.37 24.76
CA VAL A 654 28.97 -4.53 25.40
C VAL A 654 29.66 -3.34 26.06
N ILE A 655 29.31 -2.12 25.64
CA ILE A 655 29.87 -0.86 26.12
C ILE A 655 28.74 -0.03 26.73
N ASN A 656 28.80 0.29 28.00
CA ASN A 656 27.76 1.03 28.74
C ASN A 656 26.34 0.50 28.47
N GLY A 657 26.23 -0.79 28.21
CA GLY A 657 24.99 -1.45 27.85
C GLY A 657 24.43 -2.29 28.99
N ARG A 658 23.08 -2.53 28.93
CA ARG A 658 22.40 -3.37 29.93
C ARG A 658 21.76 -4.58 29.27
N VAL A 659 22.06 -5.78 29.76
CA VAL A 659 21.35 -7.03 29.41
C VAL A 659 20.71 -7.53 30.73
N SER A 660 19.38 -7.60 30.79
CA SER A 660 18.66 -7.86 32.03
C SER A 660 17.46 -8.80 31.84
N THR A 661 17.42 -9.80 32.71
CA THR A 661 16.30 -10.73 32.90
C THR A 661 15.72 -10.64 34.30
N SER A 662 15.82 -9.47 34.94
CA SER A 662 15.50 -9.28 36.35
C SER A 662 14.00 -9.31 36.64
N VAL A 663 13.63 -9.73 37.84
CA VAL A 663 12.27 -9.82 38.33
C VAL A 663 12.10 -8.97 39.57
N ALA A 664 11.09 -8.10 39.57
CA ALA A 664 10.74 -7.23 40.70
C ALA A 664 9.65 -7.84 41.61
N GLY A 665 9.05 -8.97 41.25
CA GLY A 665 7.93 -9.58 41.97
C GLY A 665 8.26 -10.06 43.36
N SER A 666 7.28 -9.95 44.29
CA SER A 666 7.39 -10.36 45.69
C SER A 666 6.97 -11.82 45.92
N ALA A 667 6.55 -12.55 44.90
CA ALA A 667 6.20 -13.97 45.03
C ALA A 667 7.48 -14.84 45.09
N ASN A 668 7.50 -15.85 45.98
CA ASN A 668 8.67 -16.71 46.20
C ASN A 668 8.88 -17.72 45.06
N ASP A 669 7.91 -17.96 44.24
CA ASP A 669 7.89 -18.88 43.08
C ASP A 669 8.29 -18.23 41.76
N THR A 670 8.65 -16.94 41.78
CA THR A 670 9.21 -16.25 40.60
C THR A 670 10.71 -16.55 40.45
N ALA A 671 11.21 -16.43 39.24
CA ALA A 671 12.63 -16.57 38.95
C ALA A 671 13.13 -15.48 37.99
N GLY A 672 14.33 -14.94 38.28
CA GLY A 672 15.08 -14.19 37.27
C GLY A 672 15.34 -15.11 36.08
N GLY A 673 15.18 -14.61 34.85
CA GLY A 673 15.43 -15.41 33.65
C GLY A 673 16.93 -15.67 33.43
N ASN A 674 17.25 -16.64 32.58
CA ASN A 674 18.63 -17.00 32.32
C ASN A 674 19.24 -16.11 31.23
N ILE A 675 20.56 -15.87 31.32
CA ILE A 675 21.35 -15.17 30.32
C ILE A 675 22.46 -16.10 29.84
N THR A 676 22.51 -16.34 28.51
CA THR A 676 23.58 -17.13 27.86
C THR A 676 24.31 -16.24 26.87
N ILE A 677 25.64 -16.18 26.96
CA ILE A 677 26.53 -15.44 26.07
C ILE A 677 27.64 -16.41 25.61
N ASP A 678 27.64 -16.74 24.29
CA ASP A 678 28.53 -17.79 23.75
C ASP A 678 29.26 -17.32 22.48
N PRO A 679 30.41 -16.65 22.60
CA PRO A 679 31.31 -16.30 21.49
C PRO A 679 32.74 -16.85 21.72
N GLN A 680 33.64 -16.50 20.80
CA GLN A 680 35.07 -16.64 21.01
C GLN A 680 35.60 -15.60 22.01
N PHE A 681 35.20 -14.35 21.88
CA PHE A 681 35.63 -13.25 22.79
C PHE A 681 34.44 -12.54 23.42
N VAL A 682 34.51 -12.28 24.72
CA VAL A 682 33.56 -11.38 25.41
C VAL A 682 34.32 -10.17 25.97
N VAL A 683 33.84 -8.97 25.61
CA VAL A 683 34.40 -7.69 26.09
C VAL A 683 33.30 -6.87 26.76
N LEU A 684 33.39 -6.62 28.05
CA LEU A 684 32.46 -5.83 28.85
C LEU A 684 33.15 -4.54 29.33
N GLN A 685 32.60 -3.38 28.99
CA GLN A 685 33.09 -2.05 29.37
C GLN A 685 31.94 -1.21 29.93
N GLY A 686 31.90 -0.97 31.25
CA GLY A 686 30.77 -0.31 31.90
C GLY A 686 29.41 -1.07 31.72
N ALA A 687 29.49 -2.35 31.40
CA ALA A 687 28.34 -3.18 31.06
C ALA A 687 27.62 -3.74 32.29
N GLN A 688 26.31 -3.97 32.16
CA GLN A 688 25.47 -4.62 33.18
C GLN A 688 24.82 -5.88 32.59
N ILE A 689 25.25 -7.05 33.11
CA ILE A 689 24.65 -8.36 32.79
C ILE A 689 23.94 -8.83 34.06
N VAL A 690 22.59 -8.77 34.08
CA VAL A 690 21.84 -8.85 35.34
C VAL A 690 20.66 -9.82 35.25
N ALA A 691 20.61 -10.80 36.13
CA ALA A 691 19.54 -11.80 36.23
C ALA A 691 19.01 -11.86 37.69
N LYS A 692 18.64 -10.72 38.25
CA LYS A 692 18.23 -10.57 39.63
C LYS A 692 16.80 -11.00 39.91
N ALA A 693 16.50 -11.38 41.13
CA ALA A 693 15.18 -11.49 41.68
C ALA A 693 15.00 -10.68 42.96
N PHE A 694 13.78 -10.23 43.25
CA PHE A 694 13.48 -9.59 44.54
C PHE A 694 13.17 -10.64 45.62
N ALA A 695 12.15 -11.49 45.46
CA ALA A 695 11.75 -12.49 46.44
C ALA A 695 11.99 -13.94 45.98
N GLY A 696 11.92 -14.21 44.69
CA GLY A 696 12.15 -15.54 44.12
C GLY A 696 13.63 -15.85 43.90
N THR A 697 13.92 -16.81 43.03
CA THR A 697 15.31 -17.21 42.73
C THR A 697 15.94 -16.30 41.67
N GLY A 698 17.22 -15.90 41.86
CA GLY A 698 17.99 -15.27 40.79
C GLY A 698 18.19 -16.23 39.62
N GLY A 699 18.30 -15.69 38.37
CA GLY A 699 18.52 -16.47 37.16
C GLY A 699 19.94 -17.00 37.03
N ALA A 700 20.20 -17.91 36.08
CA ALA A 700 21.53 -18.35 35.71
C ALA A 700 22.16 -17.42 34.66
N ILE A 701 23.43 -17.04 34.88
CA ILE A 701 24.23 -16.31 33.88
C ILE A 701 25.35 -17.22 33.42
N ASP A 702 25.31 -17.68 32.20
CA ASP A 702 26.32 -18.53 31.56
C ASP A 702 27.06 -17.74 30.48
N ILE A 703 28.34 -17.49 30.68
CA ILE A 703 29.23 -16.82 29.71
C ILE A 703 30.28 -17.81 29.27
N ILE A 704 30.27 -18.22 28.04
CA ILE A 704 31.16 -19.20 27.45
C ILE A 704 32.03 -18.50 26.39
N ALA A 705 33.21 -17.98 26.82
CA ALA A 705 34.19 -17.34 25.92
C ALA A 705 35.32 -18.33 25.58
N THR A 706 35.29 -18.89 24.37
CA THR A 706 36.25 -19.96 24.01
C THR A 706 37.71 -19.50 23.93
N SER A 707 37.96 -18.18 23.82
CA SER A 707 39.32 -17.62 23.85
C SER A 707 39.57 -16.68 25.04
N ALA A 708 38.74 -15.62 25.23
CA ALA A 708 38.96 -14.68 26.30
C ALA A 708 37.66 -13.99 26.78
N PHE A 709 37.57 -13.81 28.11
CA PHE A 709 36.61 -12.96 28.80
C PHE A 709 37.31 -11.75 29.40
N ILE A 710 37.04 -10.56 28.91
CA ILE A 710 37.64 -9.28 29.33
C ILE A 710 36.54 -8.40 29.93
N ARG A 711 36.75 -7.98 31.17
CA ARG A 711 35.79 -7.14 31.89
C ARG A 711 36.54 -6.01 32.60
N ASP A 712 36.08 -4.78 32.44
CA ASP A 712 36.53 -3.65 33.24
C ASP A 712 35.94 -3.66 34.65
N PRO A 713 36.49 -2.91 35.60
CA PRO A 713 36.00 -2.85 37.01
C PRO A 713 34.60 -2.23 37.12
N ALA A 714 34.14 -1.44 36.17
CA ALA A 714 32.84 -0.78 36.18
C ALA A 714 31.71 -1.71 35.72
N SER A 715 32.03 -2.80 35.02
CA SER A 715 31.04 -3.76 34.54
C SER A 715 30.54 -4.65 35.70
N ILE A 716 29.23 -4.93 35.66
CA ILE A 716 28.49 -5.72 36.66
C ILE A 716 27.98 -7.01 36.03
N VAL A 717 28.23 -8.15 36.67
CA VAL A 717 27.58 -9.44 36.37
C VAL A 717 26.93 -9.90 37.65
N ASP A 718 25.60 -9.97 37.72
CA ASP A 718 24.88 -10.15 39.00
C ASP A 718 23.60 -11.00 38.82
N ALA A 719 23.54 -12.11 39.55
CA ALA A 719 22.40 -13.03 39.61
C ALA A 719 21.80 -13.13 41.03
N SER A 720 21.99 -12.11 41.86
CA SER A 720 21.54 -12.12 43.25
C SER A 720 20.02 -12.08 43.41
N SER A 721 19.51 -12.66 44.50
CA SER A 721 18.15 -12.44 44.98
C SER A 721 18.20 -11.67 46.31
N THR A 722 17.25 -10.72 46.48
CA THR A 722 17.19 -9.90 47.70
C THR A 722 16.64 -10.68 48.88
N LEU A 723 15.58 -11.46 48.70
CA LEU A 723 14.91 -12.21 49.76
C LEU A 723 14.97 -13.73 49.52
N GLY A 724 15.17 -14.20 48.29
CA GLY A 724 15.20 -15.60 47.90
C GLY A 724 16.62 -16.14 47.70
N ILE A 725 16.77 -17.18 46.90
CA ILE A 725 18.02 -17.83 46.57
C ILE A 725 18.69 -17.13 45.40
N SER A 726 19.96 -16.71 45.60
CA SER A 726 20.74 -16.16 44.48
C SER A 726 20.95 -17.21 43.40
N GLY A 727 20.88 -16.79 42.13
CA GLY A 727 21.16 -17.62 40.98
C GLY A 727 22.65 -17.96 40.82
N THR A 728 22.99 -18.58 39.72
CA THR A 728 24.37 -19.02 39.45
C THR A 728 25.03 -18.13 38.40
N ILE A 729 26.33 -17.88 38.57
CA ILE A 729 27.15 -17.21 37.56
C ILE A 729 28.26 -18.18 37.16
N ASN A 730 28.26 -18.60 35.90
CA ASN A 730 29.24 -19.52 35.35
C ASN A 730 29.96 -18.82 34.17
N ILE A 731 31.27 -18.57 34.37
CA ILE A 731 32.10 -17.95 33.34
C ILE A 731 33.18 -18.94 32.95
N GLN A 732 33.10 -19.46 31.73
CA GLN A 732 34.07 -20.37 31.16
C GLN A 732 34.93 -19.61 30.14
N SER A 733 36.22 -19.48 30.46
CA SER A 733 37.21 -18.88 29.55
C SER A 733 38.61 -19.36 29.86
N PRO A 734 39.44 -19.69 28.84
CA PRO A 734 40.85 -20.03 29.03
C PRO A 734 41.65 -18.86 29.60
N LEU A 735 41.31 -17.65 29.26
CA LEU A 735 41.91 -16.41 29.73
C LEU A 735 40.87 -15.62 30.53
N GLN A 736 40.85 -15.83 31.89
CA GLN A 736 40.07 -15.02 32.80
C GLN A 736 40.97 -13.97 33.44
N ASN A 737 40.54 -12.70 33.48
CA ASN A 737 41.24 -11.58 34.03
C ASN A 737 42.67 -11.37 33.46
N ILE A 738 42.77 -10.83 32.29
CA ILE A 738 43.93 -10.01 31.97
C ILE A 738 43.74 -8.74 32.82
N GLY A 739 44.29 -8.76 34.03
CA GLY A 739 44.26 -7.66 35.00
C GLY A 739 45.16 -6.51 34.51
N GLY A 740 44.78 -5.86 33.49
CA GLY A 740 45.25 -4.57 33.05
C GLY A 740 44.05 -3.66 32.91
N GLU A 741 44.08 -2.50 33.54
CA GLU A 741 43.18 -1.43 33.19
C GLU A 741 43.21 -1.32 31.65
N LEU A 742 42.12 -1.66 30.97
CA LEU A 742 41.90 -1.20 29.62
C LEU A 742 41.70 0.31 29.74
N ALA A 743 42.81 1.04 29.83
CA ALA A 743 42.73 2.47 29.64
C ALA A 743 42.19 2.70 28.22
N PRO A 744 41.06 3.38 28.06
CA PRO A 744 40.68 3.79 26.74
C PRO A 744 41.87 4.50 26.12
N LEU A 745 42.32 4.09 24.94
CA LEU A 745 43.19 4.94 24.16
C LEU A 745 42.48 6.27 24.05
N SER A 746 43.11 7.33 24.62
CA SER A 746 42.52 8.66 24.47
C SER A 746 42.32 8.92 22.99
N ASP A 747 41.13 9.26 22.60
CA ASP A 747 40.78 9.71 21.25
C ASP A 747 41.49 11.04 20.88
N GLU A 748 42.20 11.64 21.86
CA GLU A 748 43.11 12.73 21.62
C GLU A 748 44.42 12.16 21.09
N PHE A 749 44.57 12.17 19.80
CA PHE A 749 45.90 12.13 19.19
C PHE A 749 46.75 13.22 19.86
N SER A 750 47.75 12.83 20.59
CA SER A 750 48.71 13.80 21.16
C SER A 750 49.25 14.65 20.02
N SER A 751 48.76 15.86 19.90
CA SER A 751 49.20 16.74 18.80
C SER A 751 50.70 16.88 18.92
N ALA A 752 51.41 16.87 17.83
CA ALA A 752 52.84 17.10 17.78
C ALA A 752 53.22 18.41 18.51
N ALA A 753 52.29 19.35 18.61
CA ALA A 753 52.44 20.59 19.39
C ALA A 753 52.40 20.36 20.91
N ALA A 754 51.63 19.40 21.42
CA ALA A 754 51.60 19.07 22.86
C ALA A 754 52.89 18.34 23.31
N LEU A 755 53.43 17.45 22.47
CA LEU A 755 54.71 16.79 22.69
C LEU A 755 55.87 17.79 22.66
N LEU A 756 55.86 18.76 21.74
CA LEU A 756 56.83 19.84 21.69
C LEU A 756 56.77 20.78 22.91
N ALA A 757 55.54 21.09 23.38
CA ALA A 757 55.35 21.89 24.59
C ALA A 757 55.91 21.21 25.85
N GLN A 758 55.73 19.86 26.00
CA GLN A 758 56.34 19.09 27.09
C GLN A 758 57.89 19.08 27.03
N GLN A 759 58.46 18.98 25.82
CA GLN A 759 59.90 19.05 25.66
C GLN A 759 60.45 20.45 25.97
N CYS A 760 59.73 21.51 25.59
CA CYS A 760 60.09 22.89 25.92
C CYS A 760 60.01 23.17 27.43
N ALA A 761 58.94 22.62 28.11
CA ALA A 761 58.79 22.74 29.55
C ALA A 761 59.90 21.98 30.33
N ALA A 762 60.30 20.80 29.86
CA ALA A 762 61.42 20.05 30.48
C ALA A 762 62.78 20.77 30.30
N ARG A 763 63.02 21.43 29.19
CA ARG A 763 64.18 22.30 28.95
C ARG A 763 64.22 23.51 29.89
N ALA A 764 63.08 24.17 30.04
CA ALA A 764 62.94 25.33 30.93
C ALA A 764 63.17 24.97 32.42
N ALA A 765 62.87 23.75 32.82
CA ALA A 765 63.06 23.24 34.18
C ALA A 765 64.48 22.70 34.47
N GLY A 766 65.42 22.77 33.51
CA GLY A 766 66.82 22.35 33.70
C GLY A 766 67.05 20.83 33.79
N GLY A 767 66.12 20.01 33.38
CA GLY A 767 66.18 18.56 33.41
C GLY A 767 67.07 17.99 32.27
N LYS A 768 67.85 16.91 32.65
CA LYS A 768 68.58 16.10 31.68
C LYS A 768 67.61 15.21 30.90
N PHE A 769 67.59 15.34 29.58
CA PHE A 769 66.72 14.48 28.74
C PHE A 769 67.57 13.89 27.59
N SER A 770 67.17 12.72 27.14
CA SER A 770 67.74 12.05 25.99
C SER A 770 67.11 12.61 24.70
N THR A 771 67.95 13.04 23.79
CA THR A 771 67.49 13.42 22.43
C THR A 771 67.43 12.17 21.56
N PHE A 772 66.25 11.80 21.14
CA PHE A 772 66.04 10.79 20.09
C PHE A 772 65.98 11.55 18.76
N VAL A 773 66.96 11.42 17.93
CA VAL A 773 66.95 12.01 16.60
C VAL A 773 66.61 10.91 15.60
N VAL A 774 65.43 10.92 15.07
CA VAL A 774 65.08 10.10 13.92
C VAL A 774 65.63 10.78 12.67
N ALA A 775 66.78 10.31 12.26
CA ALA A 775 67.52 10.86 11.09
C ALA A 775 67.35 10.01 9.84
N ALA A 776 66.35 9.23 9.68
CA ALA A 776 66.23 8.38 8.51
C ALA A 776 64.77 8.23 8.04
N ARG A 777 64.65 8.17 6.79
CA ARG A 777 63.44 8.02 5.99
C ARG A 777 62.80 6.62 6.08
N GLU A 778 63.41 5.73 6.82
CA GLU A 778 63.12 4.30 6.81
C GLU A 778 62.48 3.90 8.16
N GLY A 779 61.21 3.52 8.16
CA GLY A 779 60.55 2.91 9.31
C GLY A 779 59.24 3.49 9.76
N LEU A 780 58.64 4.45 9.05
CA LEU A 780 57.25 4.86 9.29
C LEU A 780 56.35 4.27 8.20
N PRO A 781 55.20 3.68 8.56
CA PRO A 781 54.21 3.30 7.57
C PRO A 781 53.82 4.52 6.74
N ALA A 782 53.69 4.38 5.45
CA ALA A 782 53.31 5.48 4.55
C ALA A 782 51.88 5.97 4.83
N GLU A 783 51.05 5.13 5.47
CA GLU A 783 49.66 5.47 5.87
C GLU A 783 49.24 4.64 7.09
N PRO A 784 48.34 5.09 7.94
CA PRO A 784 47.74 4.29 9.00
C PRO A 784 47.05 3.04 8.42
N GLY A 785 47.53 1.86 8.77
CA GLY A 785 47.04 0.57 8.29
C GLY A 785 47.94 -0.16 7.31
N GLY A 786 49.07 0.42 6.87
CA GLY A 786 50.06 -0.23 6.04
C GLY A 786 50.94 -1.22 6.83
N PHE A 787 51.23 -2.40 6.24
CA PHE A 787 52.20 -3.34 6.82
C PHE A 787 53.64 -2.87 6.56
N LEU A 788 54.44 -2.82 7.61
CA LEU A 788 55.91 -2.66 7.51
C LEU A 788 56.52 -3.93 6.89
N ALA A 789 57.02 -3.86 5.69
CA ALA A 789 57.81 -4.93 5.11
C ALA A 789 59.14 -5.01 5.87
N SER A 790 59.45 -6.11 6.53
CA SER A 790 60.72 -6.32 7.21
C SER A 790 61.82 -6.49 6.14
N PRO A 791 62.93 -5.76 6.18
CA PRO A 791 63.98 -5.84 5.18
C PRO A 791 64.67 -7.20 5.09
N SER A 792 64.50 -8.06 6.11
CA SER A 792 65.07 -9.40 6.16
C SER A 792 64.33 -10.45 5.34
N LEU A 793 63.09 -10.16 4.88
CA LEU A 793 62.30 -11.12 4.09
C LEU A 793 62.42 -10.93 2.58
N THR A 794 63.04 -9.84 2.13
CA THR A 794 63.19 -9.57 0.70
C THR A 794 64.48 -10.14 0.08
N ALA A 795 65.43 -10.54 0.88
CA ALA A 795 66.71 -11.08 0.37
C ALA A 795 66.72 -12.59 0.13
N GLU A 796 65.79 -13.34 0.79
CA GLU A 796 65.79 -14.81 0.66
C GLU A 796 64.77 -15.35 -0.41
N LEU A 797 63.87 -14.51 -0.92
CA LEU A 797 62.89 -14.94 -1.90
C LEU A 797 63.25 -14.65 -3.38
N LEU A 798 64.47 -14.09 -3.66
CA LEU A 798 64.93 -13.81 -5.03
C LEU A 798 66.09 -14.72 -5.47
N GLY A 799 66.33 -15.81 -4.80
CA GLY A 799 67.31 -16.84 -5.14
C GLY A 799 66.68 -18.09 -5.75
N SER A 800 66.76 -18.15 -7.04
CA SER A 800 66.66 -19.38 -7.88
C SER A 800 65.30 -20.09 -7.93
N HIS A 801 64.62 -20.05 -9.07
CA HIS A 801 64.62 -21.13 -10.04
C HIS A 801 63.93 -20.77 -11.35
N HIS A 802 64.57 -21.21 -12.40
CA HIS A 802 64.20 -21.08 -13.79
C HIS A 802 62.99 -21.96 -14.19
N SER A 803 62.36 -21.43 -15.27
CA SER A 803 61.66 -22.12 -16.33
C SER A 803 60.26 -22.66 -16.13
N GLY A 804 59.37 -22.17 -16.97
CA GLY A 804 58.06 -22.75 -17.30
C GLY A 804 57.14 -21.74 -17.98
N ARG A 805 57.18 -21.71 -19.28
CA ARG A 805 56.20 -21.01 -20.12
C ARG A 805 54.80 -21.51 -19.76
N ASP A 806 53.87 -20.58 -19.59
CA ASP A 806 52.65 -20.58 -20.39
C ASP A 806 51.82 -19.31 -20.24
N SER A 807 51.26 -18.96 -21.31
CA SER A 807 50.52 -17.82 -21.72
C SER A 807 49.32 -17.43 -20.83
N TYR A 808 49.27 -16.16 -20.39
CA TYR A 808 48.00 -15.52 -20.07
C TYR A 808 47.88 -14.18 -20.83
N ARG A 809 46.75 -14.05 -21.55
CA ARG A 809 46.34 -12.82 -22.25
C ARG A 809 45.97 -11.73 -21.25
N PRO A 810 46.27 -10.45 -21.52
CA PRO A 810 45.83 -9.34 -20.67
C PRO A 810 44.39 -8.98 -20.94
N ILE A 811 43.60 -8.82 -19.85
CA ILE A 811 42.30 -8.19 -19.87
C ILE A 811 42.50 -6.66 -19.81
N ALA A 812 41.79 -5.98 -20.69
CA ALA A 812 41.84 -4.54 -20.91
C ALA A 812 41.63 -3.71 -19.64
N ALA A 813 42.47 -2.68 -19.48
CA ALA A 813 42.32 -1.65 -18.48
C ALA A 813 41.09 -0.78 -18.74
N VAL A 814 40.25 -0.63 -17.74
CA VAL A 814 39.21 0.41 -17.69
C VAL A 814 39.88 1.64 -17.08
N THR A 815 40.06 2.65 -17.89
CA THR A 815 40.52 3.99 -17.46
C THR A 815 39.30 4.74 -16.90
N GLY A 816 39.21 4.90 -15.55
CA GLY A 816 38.37 5.87 -14.88
C GLY A 816 39.27 6.90 -14.21
N ALA A 817 39.21 8.14 -14.67
CA ALA A 817 40.00 9.25 -14.13
C ALA A 817 39.52 9.60 -12.71
N PHE A 818 40.43 9.54 -11.75
CA PHE A 818 40.27 10.17 -10.44
C PHE A 818 40.90 11.56 -10.46
N PRO A 819 40.33 12.58 -9.81
CA PRO A 819 40.93 13.90 -9.77
C PRO A 819 42.20 13.88 -8.93
N GLU A 820 43.26 14.47 -9.49
CA GLU A 820 44.54 14.71 -8.82
C GLU A 820 44.33 15.61 -7.59
N TYR A 821 44.68 15.11 -6.41
CA TYR A 821 44.96 15.94 -5.25
C TYR A 821 46.42 16.39 -5.33
N GLU A 822 46.64 17.67 -5.62
CA GLU A 822 47.95 18.29 -5.48
C GLU A 822 48.43 18.20 -4.02
N ALA A 823 49.44 17.39 -3.78
CA ALA A 823 50.21 17.40 -2.55
C ALA A 823 51.01 18.71 -2.49
N ARG A 824 50.56 19.68 -1.72
CA ARG A 824 51.37 20.83 -1.36
C ARG A 824 52.54 20.37 -0.46
N PRO A 825 53.82 20.69 -0.75
CA PRO A 825 54.91 20.35 0.12
C PRO A 825 54.81 21.15 1.42
N ILE A 826 54.79 20.45 2.55
CA ILE A 826 54.94 21.09 3.87
C ILE A 826 56.36 21.64 3.94
N GLN A 827 56.50 22.97 3.80
CA GLN A 827 57.73 23.65 4.14
C GLN A 827 57.94 23.55 5.67
N LEU A 828 58.92 22.78 6.07
CA LEU A 828 59.45 22.81 7.43
C LEU A 828 60.13 24.16 7.63
N ALA A 829 59.38 25.16 8.07
CA ALA A 829 59.93 26.43 8.51
C ALA A 829 60.80 26.17 9.73
N LYS A 830 62.00 26.80 9.74
CA LYS A 830 63.01 26.80 10.78
C LYS A 830 62.42 26.80 12.19
N LEU A 831 62.40 25.66 12.87
CA LEU A 831 62.06 25.50 14.29
C LEU A 831 63.21 25.97 15.21
N GLY A 832 63.70 27.16 14.94
CA GLY A 832 64.74 27.78 15.74
C GLY A 832 64.28 28.93 16.65
N SER A 833 63.03 29.39 16.56
CA SER A 833 62.57 30.58 17.30
C SER A 833 61.30 30.43 18.13
N ALA A 834 60.82 29.19 18.35
CA ALA A 834 59.53 29.02 19.07
C ALA A 834 59.66 28.90 20.60
N CYS A 835 60.86 29.02 21.21
CA CYS A 835 61.06 28.99 22.66
C CYS A 835 61.29 30.36 23.29
N HIS A 836 61.04 31.48 22.61
CA HIS A 836 61.06 32.79 23.23
C HIS A 836 59.65 33.39 23.30
N HIS A 837 59.25 33.63 24.55
CA HIS A 837 58.05 34.26 25.06
C HIS A 837 56.73 33.46 25.05
N GLN A 838 56.45 32.77 26.07
CA GLN A 838 55.57 33.02 27.25
C GLN A 838 55.76 31.97 28.31
#